data_7841c31d5098fbd2cec03e4fd6d0054d
#
_entry.id   7841c31d5098fbd2cec03e4fd6d0054d
#
_cell.length_a   1.000
_cell.length_b   1.000
_cell.length_c   1.000
_cell.angle_alpha   90.00
_cell.angle_beta   90.00
_cell.angle_gamma   90.00
#
_symmetry.space_group_name_H-M   'P 1'
#
loop_
_entity.id
_entity.type
_entity.pdbx_description
1 polymer ?
#
loop_
_entity_poly.entity_id
_entity_poly.type
_entity_poly.pdbx_seq_one_letter_code
_entity_poly.pdbx_strand_id
1 'polypeptide(L)'
;MKKTAIIHIYNFIRMSHTEPSRFLFDDFDTLRRILILVKQYGFPGTYALKYDALMEPRYQALLKEYLDENDELGAWWEITEPLCRRAGVAFHDTHMEEQYDDRVDSAYCLGYAPEDRKKIVDAYMADFYAVYGRYPASIGSWVMDSVTIAYAREAYGVGAACICRDQIATDGFTLWGGWPNGVYFPSRDNAFLPASDRETQLDIPVFRLLGPDPIYNFEANVRSGVMEGVFTMEPAWLPGRDPGFVGSYFDSMTREDALGIQYGQLGQENNFLWENIRPGLEAQLQQMERLVKEGKLRVETMAATAGWFRKQYRLTPPATFQVNSDWSGHGCSAQWYASVNYRLGLLGEEGKLRIRDLFVYPDGYRCRYLNDRIHTRQSLFDAPPVLWPQLWGGKEDRPFIRLVDEHGCEPTGEIVYDAIDEYTARARLLGHAEFVMDQGGFTVTGPYGLKFDRLPVLKEITGREFRLEYEGFAYGFTVARGVIDGLTIRPENGAIRLEFGADPGAVRREETVPVPGLRRSAGRPVPPVPPVATPGDAVLPWGEECYVTLRSRDAGIIRYTLDGTEPTDGSEVYEGPIRLTDDAVLTAVLITPQGAESEVASFCYRFARKDLKLTSPTELDHREVFHGNGLAADLLRTDRGTTDFLDGRWRGSLQDIDVTAEFEPGVIESVRMGFLSHHRSGVVFPKTVELYTGADRDHLVLKEVITMPDGPGDREIERRDAVFGVNGQIGAFRIVARRHKLMPQWCIYRGTPTVFTMTDCLIVRPGEEKA
;
A
#
# COMPACT_ATOMS: atom_id res chain seq x y z
N MET A 1 -28.15 11.45 7.65
CA MET A 1 -27.90 9.99 7.80
C MET A 1 -26.49 9.81 8.34
N LYS A 2 -26.26 8.92 9.32
CA LYS A 2 -24.91 8.64 9.79
C LYS A 2 -24.12 8.06 8.61
N LYS A 3 -23.05 8.73 8.18
CA LYS A 3 -22.16 8.27 7.11
C LYS A 3 -21.37 7.09 7.62
N THR A 4 -21.35 5.99 6.90
CA THR A 4 -20.57 4.81 7.25
C THR A 4 -19.57 4.57 6.15
N ALA A 5 -18.30 4.57 6.50
CA ALA A 5 -17.24 4.22 5.58
C ALA A 5 -17.35 2.74 5.18
N ILE A 6 -16.95 2.44 3.94
CA ILE A 6 -16.94 1.10 3.38
C ILE A 6 -15.52 0.73 3.01
N ILE A 7 -15.09 -0.47 3.38
CA ILE A 7 -13.80 -1.03 2.98
C ILE A 7 -13.99 -2.41 2.37
N HIS A 8 -13.25 -2.68 1.30
CA HIS A 8 -13.13 -4.01 0.72
C HIS A 8 -11.79 -4.62 1.07
N ILE A 9 -11.79 -5.91 1.45
CA ILE A 9 -10.60 -6.73 1.48
C ILE A 9 -10.49 -7.38 0.11
N TYR A 10 -9.58 -6.90 -0.72
CA TYR A 10 -9.44 -7.33 -2.10
C TYR A 10 -8.13 -8.07 -2.30
N ASN A 11 -8.24 -9.36 -2.61
CA ASN A 11 -7.09 -10.24 -2.84
C ASN A 11 -7.00 -10.53 -4.33
N PHE A 12 -5.93 -10.07 -4.99
CA PHE A 12 -5.64 -10.47 -6.35
C PHE A 12 -4.65 -11.61 -6.34
N ILE A 13 -5.13 -12.76 -6.84
CA ILE A 13 -4.48 -14.06 -6.69
C ILE A 13 -3.74 -14.40 -7.97
N ARG A 14 -2.44 -14.49 -7.84
CA ARG A 14 -1.51 -14.84 -8.90
C ARG A 14 -0.82 -16.15 -8.59
N MET A 15 -0.22 -16.75 -9.61
CA MET A 15 0.69 -17.87 -9.51
C MET A 15 2.03 -17.49 -10.14
N SER A 16 3.05 -17.26 -9.30
CA SER A 16 4.36 -16.73 -9.74
C SER A 16 5.32 -17.79 -10.23
N HIS A 17 5.08 -19.07 -9.93
CA HIS A 17 6.03 -20.15 -10.20
C HIS A 17 5.88 -20.79 -11.59
N THR A 18 5.17 -20.17 -12.50
CA THR A 18 5.25 -20.52 -13.93
C THR A 18 6.64 -20.23 -14.50
N GLU A 19 7.48 -19.47 -13.77
CA GLU A 19 8.91 -19.28 -14.05
C GLU A 19 9.77 -19.94 -12.95
N PRO A 20 10.21 -21.19 -13.10
CA PRO A 20 10.83 -21.98 -12.03
C PRO A 20 12.12 -21.41 -11.45
N SER A 21 12.74 -20.42 -12.05
CA SER A 21 14.05 -19.91 -11.65
C SER A 21 14.04 -18.67 -10.76
N ARG A 22 12.88 -18.06 -10.51
CA ARG A 22 12.83 -16.72 -9.90
C ARG A 22 12.33 -16.68 -8.48
N PHE A 23 11.48 -17.61 -8.05
CA PHE A 23 10.82 -17.54 -6.75
C PHE A 23 11.01 -18.83 -5.96
N LEU A 24 11.66 -18.69 -4.80
CA LEU A 24 11.93 -19.80 -3.88
C LEU A 24 10.86 -19.96 -2.80
N PHE A 25 9.70 -19.33 -2.94
CA PHE A 25 8.61 -19.46 -1.98
C PHE A 25 7.32 -19.93 -2.64
N ASP A 26 6.43 -20.49 -1.84
CA ASP A 26 5.14 -20.97 -2.28
C ASP A 26 4.07 -19.88 -2.05
N ASP A 27 3.69 -19.16 -3.10
CA ASP A 27 2.60 -18.18 -3.10
C ASP A 27 1.24 -18.80 -2.75
N PHE A 28 1.09 -20.10 -2.90
CA PHE A 28 -0.06 -20.83 -2.39
C PHE A 28 -0.15 -20.78 -0.86
N ASP A 29 0.97 -20.98 -0.15
CA ASP A 29 0.97 -20.91 1.33
C ASP A 29 0.68 -19.48 1.82
N THR A 30 1.19 -18.47 1.12
CA THR A 30 0.87 -17.07 1.41
C THR A 30 -0.64 -16.82 1.27
N LEU A 31 -1.27 -17.27 0.18
CA LEU A 31 -2.72 -17.15 0.00
C LEU A 31 -3.49 -17.86 1.12
N ARG A 32 -3.10 -19.09 1.46
CA ARG A 32 -3.73 -19.86 2.55
C ARG A 32 -3.66 -19.08 3.87
N ARG A 33 -2.53 -18.48 4.20
CA ARG A 33 -2.34 -17.69 5.43
C ARG A 33 -3.13 -16.38 5.42
N ILE A 34 -3.16 -15.65 4.30
CA ILE A 34 -4.01 -14.46 4.14
C ILE A 34 -5.47 -14.83 4.40
N LEU A 35 -5.95 -15.90 3.76
CA LEU A 35 -7.33 -16.35 3.85
C LEU A 35 -7.69 -16.72 5.29
N ILE A 36 -6.86 -17.52 5.96
CA ILE A 36 -7.03 -17.90 7.36
C ILE A 36 -7.10 -16.65 8.25
N LEU A 37 -6.16 -15.71 8.09
CA LEU A 37 -6.11 -14.51 8.91
C LEU A 37 -7.36 -13.64 8.73
N VAL A 38 -7.80 -13.39 7.48
CA VAL A 38 -9.04 -12.63 7.21
C VAL A 38 -10.26 -13.31 7.85
N LYS A 39 -10.34 -14.65 7.76
CA LYS A 39 -11.42 -15.44 8.36
C LYS A 39 -11.39 -15.44 9.90
N GLN A 40 -10.24 -15.38 10.52
CA GLN A 40 -10.10 -15.23 11.98
C GLN A 40 -10.77 -13.95 12.50
N TYR A 41 -10.80 -12.88 11.66
CA TYR A 41 -11.54 -11.65 11.96
C TYR A 41 -13.02 -11.71 11.60
N GLY A 42 -13.45 -12.78 10.91
CA GLY A 42 -14.84 -12.96 10.45
C GLY A 42 -15.24 -11.96 9.37
N PHE A 43 -14.29 -11.41 8.63
CA PHE A 43 -14.57 -10.49 7.55
C PHE A 43 -14.79 -11.20 6.21
N PRO A 44 -15.71 -10.68 5.37
CA PRO A 44 -15.83 -11.12 3.99
C PRO A 44 -14.66 -10.57 3.18
N GLY A 45 -14.25 -11.31 2.14
CA GLY A 45 -13.22 -10.91 1.20
C GLY A 45 -13.65 -11.08 -0.25
N THR A 46 -13.06 -10.31 -1.14
CA THR A 46 -13.11 -10.51 -2.59
C THR A 46 -11.81 -11.18 -3.02
N TYR A 47 -11.92 -12.32 -3.70
CA TYR A 47 -10.80 -13.15 -4.15
C TYR A 47 -10.82 -13.21 -5.68
N ALA A 48 -9.99 -12.38 -6.30
CA ALA A 48 -9.93 -12.22 -7.75
C ALA A 48 -8.77 -13.05 -8.34
N LEU A 49 -9.12 -13.98 -9.22
CA LEU A 49 -8.20 -14.98 -9.76
C LEU A 49 -7.61 -14.52 -11.10
N LYS A 50 -6.28 -14.48 -11.22
CA LYS A 50 -5.58 -14.51 -12.50
C LYS A 50 -5.81 -15.88 -13.16
N TYR A 51 -5.70 -15.97 -14.48
CA TYR A 51 -6.10 -17.18 -15.21
C TYR A 51 -5.30 -18.43 -14.81
N ASP A 52 -4.00 -18.32 -14.60
CA ASP A 52 -3.15 -19.41 -14.11
C ASP A 52 -3.58 -19.91 -12.71
N ALA A 53 -3.86 -19.00 -11.79
CA ALA A 53 -4.39 -19.33 -10.47
C ALA A 53 -5.82 -19.93 -10.55
N LEU A 54 -6.66 -19.49 -11.50
CA LEU A 54 -7.96 -20.07 -11.78
C LEU A 54 -7.85 -21.55 -12.18
N MET A 55 -6.85 -21.89 -12.99
CA MET A 55 -6.67 -23.23 -13.54
C MET A 55 -5.89 -24.17 -12.61
N GLU A 56 -5.31 -23.67 -11.51
CA GLU A 56 -4.55 -24.48 -10.56
C GLU A 56 -5.46 -25.21 -9.55
N PRO A 57 -5.48 -26.55 -9.54
CA PRO A 57 -6.37 -27.32 -8.67
C PRO A 57 -6.22 -27.07 -7.17
N ARG A 58 -5.00 -26.75 -6.69
CA ARG A 58 -4.76 -26.47 -5.27
C ARG A 58 -5.48 -25.20 -4.83
N TYR A 59 -5.45 -24.13 -5.66
CA TYR A 59 -6.15 -22.87 -5.42
C TYR A 59 -7.66 -23.08 -5.44
N GLN A 60 -8.16 -23.85 -6.41
CA GLN A 60 -9.57 -24.18 -6.49
C GLN A 60 -10.07 -24.93 -5.24
N ALA A 61 -9.29 -25.91 -4.75
CA ALA A 61 -9.62 -26.67 -3.54
C ALA A 61 -9.63 -25.76 -2.30
N LEU A 62 -8.60 -24.95 -2.12
CA LEU A 62 -8.46 -24.00 -1.01
C LEU A 62 -9.65 -23.03 -0.95
N LEU A 63 -9.99 -22.40 -2.07
CA LEU A 63 -11.07 -21.42 -2.13
C LEU A 63 -12.44 -22.10 -1.91
N LYS A 64 -12.67 -23.29 -2.47
CA LYS A 64 -13.89 -24.06 -2.20
C LYS A 64 -14.00 -24.52 -0.75
N GLU A 65 -12.88 -24.70 -0.07
CA GLU A 65 -12.83 -25.09 1.34
C GLU A 65 -13.18 -23.94 2.27
N TYR A 66 -12.61 -22.76 2.06
CA TYR A 66 -12.66 -21.66 3.03
C TYR A 66 -13.69 -20.56 2.71
N LEU A 67 -14.09 -20.40 1.45
CA LEU A 67 -15.05 -19.36 1.09
C LEU A 67 -16.48 -19.79 1.36
N ASP A 68 -17.31 -18.84 1.76
CA ASP A 68 -18.74 -19.01 1.99
C ASP A 68 -19.57 -18.01 1.15
N GLU A 69 -20.89 -17.99 1.39
CA GLU A 69 -21.84 -17.14 0.67
C GLU A 69 -21.62 -15.62 0.86
N ASN A 70 -20.86 -15.23 1.87
CA ASN A 70 -20.54 -13.83 2.16
C ASN A 70 -19.27 -13.35 1.45
N ASP A 71 -18.47 -14.27 0.94
CA ASP A 71 -17.28 -14.00 0.17
C ASP A 71 -17.59 -13.86 -1.31
N GLU A 72 -16.65 -13.28 -2.03
CA GLU A 72 -16.77 -13.05 -3.45
C GLU A 72 -15.61 -13.67 -4.23
N LEU A 73 -15.93 -14.39 -5.28
CA LEU A 73 -14.98 -14.78 -6.32
C LEU A 73 -15.06 -13.77 -7.47
N GLY A 74 -13.92 -13.17 -7.78
CA GLY A 74 -13.71 -12.23 -8.87
C GLY A 74 -12.70 -12.73 -9.91
N ALA A 75 -12.55 -11.97 -10.99
CA ALA A 75 -11.51 -12.14 -11.98
C ALA A 75 -10.42 -11.07 -11.81
N TRP A 76 -9.16 -11.48 -11.68
CA TRP A 76 -8.02 -10.59 -11.79
C TRP A 76 -7.54 -10.57 -13.24
N TRP A 77 -7.68 -9.40 -13.88
CA TRP A 77 -7.63 -9.26 -15.32
C TRP A 77 -6.23 -8.88 -15.80
N GLU A 78 -5.28 -9.77 -15.57
CA GLU A 78 -3.97 -9.78 -16.20
C GLU A 78 -3.94 -10.90 -17.22
N ILE A 79 -3.58 -10.56 -18.45
CA ILE A 79 -3.62 -11.48 -19.58
C ILE A 79 -2.36 -12.34 -19.55
N THR A 80 -2.57 -13.64 -19.74
CA THR A 80 -1.50 -14.65 -19.76
C THR A 80 -1.44 -15.35 -21.13
N GLU A 81 -0.27 -15.89 -21.47
CA GLU A 81 -0.11 -16.66 -22.72
C GLU A 81 -1.06 -17.86 -22.79
N PRO A 82 -1.25 -18.66 -21.70
CA PRO A 82 -2.24 -19.74 -21.72
C PRO A 82 -3.67 -19.28 -22.00
N LEU A 83 -4.08 -18.12 -21.46
CA LEU A 83 -5.40 -17.55 -21.73
C LEU A 83 -5.55 -17.10 -23.18
N CYS A 84 -4.55 -16.43 -23.73
CA CYS A 84 -4.54 -16.03 -25.15
C CYS A 84 -4.63 -17.25 -26.07
N ARG A 85 -3.85 -18.30 -25.81
CA ARG A 85 -3.91 -19.57 -26.53
C ARG A 85 -5.31 -20.19 -26.46
N ARG A 86 -5.91 -20.19 -25.29
CA ARG A 86 -7.27 -20.70 -25.05
C ARG A 86 -8.32 -19.89 -25.83
N ALA A 87 -8.12 -18.58 -25.96
CA ALA A 87 -8.98 -17.67 -26.71
C ALA A 87 -8.74 -17.68 -28.23
N GLY A 88 -7.68 -18.34 -28.72
CA GLY A 88 -7.26 -18.25 -30.13
C GLY A 88 -6.75 -16.88 -30.52
N VAL A 89 -6.17 -16.15 -29.57
CA VAL A 89 -5.56 -14.81 -29.74
C VAL A 89 -4.04 -14.93 -29.63
N ALA A 90 -3.31 -14.19 -30.44
CA ALA A 90 -1.86 -14.16 -30.33
C ALA A 90 -1.44 -13.41 -29.04
N PHE A 91 -0.62 -14.06 -28.22
CA PHE A 91 0.00 -13.39 -27.08
C PHE A 91 1.13 -12.48 -27.57
N HIS A 92 1.21 -11.27 -27.07
CA HIS A 92 2.23 -10.31 -27.43
C HIS A 92 3.49 -10.54 -26.59
N ASP A 93 4.13 -11.71 -26.85
CA ASP A 93 5.39 -12.05 -26.20
C ASP A 93 6.47 -11.04 -26.56
N THR A 94 7.19 -10.65 -25.58
CA THR A 94 8.18 -9.58 -25.68
C THR A 94 9.60 -10.07 -25.56
N HIS A 95 9.83 -11.39 -25.64
CA HIS A 95 11.15 -12.02 -25.51
C HIS A 95 11.92 -11.50 -24.27
N MET A 96 11.30 -11.54 -23.12
CA MET A 96 11.91 -11.01 -21.92
C MET A 96 12.70 -12.09 -21.18
N GLU A 97 13.98 -12.11 -21.39
CA GLU A 97 14.92 -12.59 -20.37
C GLU A 97 14.88 -11.71 -19.12
N GLU A 98 14.17 -10.59 -19.15
CA GLU A 98 14.08 -9.55 -18.14
C GLU A 98 12.66 -9.41 -17.57
N GLN A 99 12.47 -10.00 -16.52
CA GLN A 99 11.95 -9.64 -15.19
C GLN A 99 10.46 -9.39 -14.97
N TYR A 100 9.56 -8.97 -15.85
CA TYR A 100 8.17 -8.70 -15.44
C TYR A 100 7.14 -9.06 -16.51
N ASP A 101 6.17 -9.86 -16.10
CA ASP A 101 4.91 -10.11 -16.82
C ASP A 101 4.04 -8.84 -16.97
N ASP A 102 4.49 -7.70 -16.44
CA ASP A 102 3.73 -6.48 -16.23
C ASP A 102 3.87 -5.48 -17.39
N ARG A 103 4.12 -5.93 -18.59
CA ARG A 103 4.15 -5.04 -19.74
C ARG A 103 2.75 -4.68 -20.19
N VAL A 104 2.53 -3.38 -20.28
CA VAL A 104 1.23 -2.79 -20.62
C VAL A 104 0.68 -3.30 -21.97
N ASP A 105 1.56 -3.60 -22.92
CA ASP A 105 1.19 -4.08 -24.26
C ASP A 105 0.93 -5.59 -24.34
N SER A 106 1.20 -6.35 -23.28
CA SER A 106 0.95 -7.80 -23.23
C SER A 106 0.09 -8.26 -22.04
N ALA A 107 0.37 -7.75 -20.84
CA ALA A 107 -0.29 -8.20 -19.62
C ALA A 107 -1.69 -7.61 -19.41
N TYR A 108 -2.06 -6.55 -20.10
CA TYR A 108 -3.36 -5.91 -19.94
C TYR A 108 -4.22 -5.97 -21.20
N CYS A 109 -5.55 -6.00 -21.02
CA CYS A 109 -6.49 -6.09 -22.12
C CYS A 109 -6.30 -5.02 -23.19
N LEU A 110 -5.84 -3.84 -22.82
CA LEU A 110 -5.57 -2.74 -23.74
C LEU A 110 -4.41 -3.01 -24.72
N GLY A 111 -3.59 -4.01 -24.45
CA GLY A 111 -2.58 -4.51 -25.40
C GLY A 111 -3.17 -5.30 -26.56
N TYR A 112 -4.48 -5.56 -26.58
CA TYR A 112 -5.17 -6.36 -27.59
C TYR A 112 -6.24 -5.53 -28.32
N ALA A 113 -6.53 -5.92 -29.59
CA ALA A 113 -7.59 -5.27 -30.35
C ALA A 113 -8.96 -5.51 -29.68
N PRO A 114 -9.94 -4.61 -29.80
CA PRO A 114 -11.24 -4.71 -29.13
C PRO A 114 -11.97 -6.06 -29.34
N GLU A 115 -11.90 -6.63 -30.53
CA GLU A 115 -12.52 -7.93 -30.82
C GLU A 115 -11.77 -9.09 -30.14
N ASP A 116 -10.46 -8.99 -29.97
CA ASP A 116 -9.67 -9.99 -29.27
C ASP A 116 -9.88 -9.90 -27.76
N ARG A 117 -10.09 -8.68 -27.20
CA ARG A 117 -10.49 -8.51 -25.79
C ARG A 117 -11.74 -9.32 -25.47
N LYS A 118 -12.76 -9.30 -26.34
CA LYS A 118 -14.00 -10.10 -26.15
C LYS A 118 -13.74 -11.60 -26.18
N LYS A 119 -12.92 -12.08 -27.12
CA LYS A 119 -12.54 -13.51 -27.18
C LYS A 119 -11.81 -13.97 -25.92
N ILE A 120 -10.93 -13.11 -25.38
CA ILE A 120 -10.20 -13.37 -24.14
C ILE A 120 -11.18 -13.43 -22.97
N VAL A 121 -12.17 -12.51 -22.91
CA VAL A 121 -13.24 -12.56 -21.90
C VAL A 121 -14.02 -13.85 -22.01
N ASP A 122 -14.48 -14.24 -23.21
CA ASP A 122 -15.26 -15.46 -23.42
C ASP A 122 -14.52 -16.72 -22.94
N ALA A 123 -13.22 -16.82 -23.26
CA ALA A 123 -12.39 -17.95 -22.85
C ALA A 123 -12.26 -18.04 -21.31
N TYR A 124 -11.95 -16.92 -20.66
CA TYR A 124 -11.84 -16.85 -19.20
C TYR A 124 -13.16 -17.23 -18.53
N MET A 125 -14.27 -16.64 -18.98
CA MET A 125 -15.60 -16.86 -18.41
C MET A 125 -16.06 -18.31 -18.55
N ALA A 126 -15.78 -18.96 -19.70
CA ALA A 126 -16.09 -20.36 -19.91
C ALA A 126 -15.35 -21.26 -18.91
N ASP A 127 -14.05 -21.04 -18.71
CA ASP A 127 -13.24 -21.86 -17.81
C ASP A 127 -13.57 -21.54 -16.33
N PHE A 128 -13.85 -20.29 -15.99
CA PHE A 128 -14.32 -19.92 -14.65
C PHE A 128 -15.66 -20.61 -14.31
N TYR A 129 -16.59 -20.61 -15.26
CA TYR A 129 -17.87 -21.32 -15.08
C TYR A 129 -17.68 -22.83 -14.94
N ALA A 130 -16.77 -23.43 -15.72
CA ALA A 130 -16.47 -24.87 -15.61
C ALA A 130 -15.93 -25.25 -14.21
N VAL A 131 -15.14 -24.35 -13.57
CA VAL A 131 -14.56 -24.59 -12.24
C VAL A 131 -15.56 -24.36 -11.10
N TYR A 132 -16.33 -23.25 -11.17
CA TYR A 132 -17.14 -22.77 -10.05
C TYR A 132 -18.66 -22.85 -10.27
N GLY A 133 -19.16 -23.22 -11.47
CA GLY A 133 -20.58 -23.30 -11.82
C GLY A 133 -21.29 -21.93 -11.85
N ARG A 134 -20.54 -20.84 -11.83
CA ARG A 134 -21.03 -19.46 -11.90
C ARG A 134 -19.97 -18.57 -12.56
N TYR A 135 -20.34 -17.38 -13.00
CA TYR A 135 -19.39 -16.36 -13.47
C TYR A 135 -18.80 -15.56 -12.29
N PRO A 136 -17.64 -14.92 -12.46
CA PRO A 136 -17.08 -14.04 -11.44
C PRO A 136 -18.02 -12.88 -11.16
N ALA A 137 -18.15 -12.50 -9.89
CA ALA A 137 -19.05 -11.43 -9.49
C ALA A 137 -18.46 -10.03 -9.80
N SER A 138 -17.14 -9.94 -9.86
CA SER A 138 -16.39 -8.72 -10.20
C SER A 138 -15.20 -9.03 -11.12
N ILE A 139 -14.70 -7.98 -11.76
CA ILE A 139 -13.50 -8.01 -12.60
C ILE A 139 -12.59 -6.83 -12.22
N GLY A 140 -11.30 -7.06 -12.07
CA GLY A 140 -10.35 -6.01 -11.68
C GLY A 140 -9.00 -6.15 -12.34
N SER A 141 -8.34 -5.04 -12.54
CA SER A 141 -6.97 -4.93 -13.03
C SER A 141 -6.38 -3.58 -12.64
N TRP A 142 -5.08 -3.42 -12.83
CA TRP A 142 -4.44 -2.10 -12.72
C TRP A 142 -5.04 -1.10 -13.71
N VAL A 143 -5.23 -1.52 -14.95
CA VAL A 143 -5.85 -0.73 -16.03
C VAL A 143 -6.84 -1.58 -16.80
N MET A 144 -8.01 -1.02 -17.12
CA MET A 144 -9.07 -1.67 -17.89
C MET A 144 -9.75 -0.67 -18.82
N ASP A 145 -10.31 -1.15 -19.90
CA ASP A 145 -11.03 -0.36 -20.89
C ASP A 145 -12.55 -0.55 -20.81
N SER A 146 -13.27 0.41 -21.38
CA SER A 146 -14.73 0.39 -21.42
C SER A 146 -15.30 -0.79 -22.20
N VAL A 147 -14.61 -1.27 -23.25
CA VAL A 147 -15.10 -2.40 -24.08
C VAL A 147 -15.10 -3.69 -23.26
N THR A 148 -13.98 -3.97 -22.56
CA THR A 148 -13.85 -5.15 -21.70
C THR A 148 -14.88 -5.12 -20.56
N ILE A 149 -15.00 -3.98 -19.88
CA ILE A 149 -15.94 -3.81 -18.75
C ILE A 149 -17.38 -3.94 -19.23
N ALA A 150 -17.77 -3.28 -20.34
CA ALA A 150 -19.11 -3.37 -20.90
C ALA A 150 -19.45 -4.79 -21.31
N TYR A 151 -18.54 -5.46 -22.02
CA TYR A 151 -18.77 -6.82 -22.49
C TYR A 151 -18.91 -7.83 -21.34
N ALA A 152 -18.04 -7.75 -20.33
CA ALA A 152 -18.14 -8.58 -19.13
C ALA A 152 -19.48 -8.37 -18.40
N ARG A 153 -19.97 -7.12 -18.35
CA ARG A 153 -21.29 -6.80 -17.78
C ARG A 153 -22.44 -7.32 -18.60
N GLU A 154 -22.45 -7.03 -19.90
CA GLU A 154 -23.59 -7.30 -20.79
C GLU A 154 -23.73 -8.80 -21.11
N ALA A 155 -22.63 -9.52 -21.36
CA ALA A 155 -22.65 -10.92 -21.72
C ALA A 155 -22.69 -11.87 -20.51
N TYR A 156 -22.08 -11.52 -19.38
CA TYR A 156 -21.86 -12.42 -18.25
C TYR A 156 -22.44 -11.92 -16.92
N GLY A 157 -23.00 -10.71 -16.88
CA GLY A 157 -23.65 -10.19 -15.70
C GLY A 157 -22.68 -9.77 -14.58
N VAL A 158 -21.39 -9.55 -14.87
CA VAL A 158 -20.42 -9.05 -13.90
C VAL A 158 -20.95 -7.80 -13.21
N GLY A 159 -20.89 -7.79 -11.87
CA GLY A 159 -21.58 -6.79 -11.05
C GLY A 159 -20.77 -5.54 -10.71
N ALA A 160 -19.46 -5.66 -10.72
CA ALA A 160 -18.52 -4.60 -10.33
C ALA A 160 -17.21 -4.71 -11.10
N ALA A 161 -16.52 -3.58 -11.25
CA ALA A 161 -15.15 -3.57 -11.75
C ALA A 161 -14.24 -2.74 -10.85
N CYS A 162 -12.92 -2.98 -10.90
CA CYS A 162 -11.95 -2.09 -10.27
C CYS A 162 -10.78 -1.77 -11.19
N ILE A 163 -10.28 -0.55 -11.02
CA ILE A 163 -9.15 0.00 -11.76
C ILE A 163 -8.25 0.70 -10.74
N CYS A 164 -6.94 0.64 -10.94
CA CYS A 164 -5.99 1.24 -10.03
C CYS A 164 -6.23 2.75 -9.88
N ARG A 165 -5.84 3.27 -8.74
CA ARG A 165 -5.79 4.72 -8.48
C ARG A 165 -4.73 5.42 -9.32
N ASP A 166 -4.71 6.74 -9.26
CA ASP A 166 -3.74 7.56 -9.97
C ASP A 166 -2.30 7.24 -9.56
N GLN A 167 -1.44 7.04 -10.55
CA GLN A 167 0.00 6.82 -10.41
C GLN A 167 0.73 7.14 -11.72
N ILE A 168 2.03 7.40 -11.64
CA ILE A 168 2.84 7.82 -12.79
C ILE A 168 3.92 6.79 -13.06
N ALA A 169 3.98 6.34 -14.32
CA ALA A 169 5.00 5.46 -14.89
C ALA A 169 5.24 4.16 -14.09
N THR A 170 4.25 3.69 -13.34
CA THR A 170 4.29 2.41 -12.62
C THR A 170 4.02 1.29 -13.62
N ASP A 171 4.86 0.27 -13.65
CA ASP A 171 4.73 -0.89 -14.54
C ASP A 171 4.46 -0.50 -16.03
N GLY A 172 5.05 0.63 -16.46
CA GLY A 172 4.89 1.16 -17.80
C GLY A 172 3.60 1.92 -18.09
N PHE A 173 2.72 2.12 -17.12
CA PHE A 173 1.53 2.94 -17.30
C PHE A 173 1.51 4.19 -16.41
N THR A 174 0.96 5.25 -16.95
CA THR A 174 0.57 6.45 -16.22
C THR A 174 -0.94 6.54 -16.23
N LEU A 175 -1.53 6.64 -15.06
CA LEU A 175 -2.96 6.76 -14.84
C LEU A 175 -3.21 8.01 -14.00
N TRP A 176 -3.75 9.08 -14.63
CA TRP A 176 -3.92 10.36 -13.95
C TRP A 176 -5.13 11.14 -14.47
N GLY A 177 -5.76 11.88 -13.57
CA GLY A 177 -6.80 12.81 -13.94
C GLY A 177 -8.21 12.24 -13.96
N GLY A 178 -8.41 10.92 -13.79
CA GLY A 178 -9.74 10.32 -13.70
C GLY A 178 -10.40 10.50 -12.34
N TRP A 179 -11.42 9.69 -12.05
CA TRP A 179 -12.10 9.73 -10.74
C TRP A 179 -11.11 9.45 -9.63
N PRO A 180 -10.97 10.34 -8.64
CA PRO A 180 -9.81 10.31 -7.76
C PRO A 180 -9.85 9.19 -6.71
N ASN A 181 -11.02 8.87 -6.16
CA ASN A 181 -11.20 7.83 -5.14
C ASN A 181 -12.64 7.31 -5.09
N GLY A 182 -12.81 6.11 -4.53
CA GLY A 182 -14.13 5.54 -4.27
C GLY A 182 -14.75 4.87 -5.49
N VAL A 183 -16.07 5.03 -5.63
CA VAL A 183 -16.90 4.34 -6.61
C VAL A 183 -17.59 5.32 -7.54
N TYR A 184 -17.68 4.96 -8.81
CA TYR A 184 -18.35 5.76 -9.84
C TYR A 184 -18.94 4.89 -10.95
N PHE A 185 -19.86 5.44 -11.73
CA PHE A 185 -20.30 4.86 -12.99
C PHE A 185 -19.43 5.38 -14.13
N PRO A 186 -18.69 4.52 -14.82
CA PRO A 186 -17.75 4.93 -15.86
C PRO A 186 -18.48 5.32 -17.17
N SER A 187 -17.83 6.17 -17.95
CA SER A 187 -18.24 6.48 -19.31
C SER A 187 -17.96 5.33 -20.28
N ARG A 188 -18.81 5.14 -21.29
CA ARG A 188 -18.57 4.21 -22.41
C ARG A 188 -17.37 4.59 -23.26
N ASP A 189 -17.03 5.86 -23.33
CA ASP A 189 -15.90 6.37 -24.10
C ASP A 189 -14.56 6.24 -23.33
N ASN A 190 -14.61 6.33 -21.99
CA ASN A 190 -13.40 6.25 -21.17
C ASN A 190 -13.72 5.72 -19.77
N ALA A 191 -13.27 4.51 -19.46
CA ALA A 191 -13.54 3.86 -18.19
C ALA A 191 -12.95 4.59 -16.96
N PHE A 192 -12.01 5.51 -17.15
CA PHE A 192 -11.37 6.28 -16.06
C PHE A 192 -12.18 7.52 -15.64
N LEU A 193 -13.12 7.94 -16.49
CA LEU A 193 -13.95 9.10 -16.25
C LEU A 193 -15.37 8.68 -15.84
N PRO A 194 -16.02 9.41 -14.92
CA PRO A 194 -17.44 9.22 -14.67
C PRO A 194 -18.25 9.65 -15.90
N ALA A 195 -19.38 9.01 -16.12
CA ALA A 195 -20.32 9.48 -17.14
C ALA A 195 -21.07 10.71 -16.64
N SER A 196 -21.28 11.69 -17.52
CA SER A 196 -22.04 12.91 -17.24
C SER A 196 -23.54 12.68 -17.26
N ASP A 197 -24.00 11.65 -18.01
CA ASP A 197 -25.42 11.31 -18.16
C ASP A 197 -25.64 9.77 -18.20
N ARG A 198 -26.93 9.39 -18.31
CA ARG A 198 -27.36 7.98 -18.36
C ARG A 198 -27.12 7.30 -19.71
N GLU A 199 -27.02 8.03 -20.80
CA GLU A 199 -26.86 7.47 -22.14
C GLU A 199 -25.42 7.03 -22.38
N THR A 200 -24.49 7.81 -21.88
CA THR A 200 -23.04 7.54 -21.95
C THR A 200 -22.55 6.62 -20.83
N GLN A 201 -23.38 6.37 -19.82
CA GLN A 201 -23.02 5.57 -18.64
C GLN A 201 -22.98 4.06 -18.91
N LEU A 202 -21.96 3.38 -18.41
CA LEU A 202 -21.99 1.92 -18.22
C LEU A 202 -22.70 1.57 -16.90
N ASP A 203 -23.61 0.59 -16.94
CA ASP A 203 -24.36 0.14 -15.74
C ASP A 203 -23.56 -0.85 -14.88
N ILE A 204 -22.31 -0.51 -14.60
CA ILE A 204 -21.40 -1.25 -13.75
C ILE A 204 -20.54 -0.26 -12.94
N PRO A 205 -20.65 -0.25 -11.60
CA PRO A 205 -19.78 0.58 -10.78
C PRO A 205 -18.33 0.15 -10.88
N VAL A 206 -17.44 1.13 -10.99
CA VAL A 206 -15.98 0.96 -10.94
C VAL A 206 -15.45 1.50 -9.63
N PHE A 207 -14.61 0.72 -8.97
CA PHE A 207 -13.93 1.09 -7.73
C PHE A 207 -12.46 1.41 -8.01
N ARG A 208 -11.92 2.42 -7.31
CA ARG A 208 -10.48 2.74 -7.42
C ARG A 208 -9.70 1.84 -6.47
N LEU A 209 -8.86 0.99 -7.07
CA LEU A 209 -8.02 0.00 -6.37
C LEU A 209 -6.94 0.69 -5.53
N LEU A 210 -6.59 0.11 -4.39
CA LEU A 210 -5.57 0.46 -3.40
C LEU A 210 -5.84 1.71 -2.56
N GLY A 211 -6.84 2.52 -2.86
CA GLY A 211 -7.16 3.73 -2.10
C GLY A 211 -6.02 4.77 -2.06
N PRO A 212 -6.30 6.05 -2.11
CA PRO A 212 -5.28 7.09 -2.17
C PRO A 212 -4.79 7.53 -0.79
N ASP A 213 -3.55 8.01 -0.76
CA ASP A 213 -3.14 9.03 0.19
C ASP A 213 -3.58 10.41 -0.35
N PRO A 214 -4.32 11.23 0.40
CA PRO A 214 -4.80 12.51 -0.09
C PRO A 214 -3.70 13.55 -0.35
N ILE A 215 -2.50 13.36 0.19
CA ILE A 215 -1.37 14.28 0.06
C ILE A 215 -0.26 13.69 -0.79
N TYR A 216 0.41 12.65 -0.29
CA TYR A 216 1.70 12.18 -0.85
C TYR A 216 1.56 11.34 -2.09
N ASN A 217 0.47 10.64 -2.29
CA ASN A 217 0.23 9.90 -3.53
C ASN A 217 0.37 10.77 -4.77
N PHE A 218 -0.06 12.01 -4.66
CA PHE A 218 -0.03 12.99 -5.75
C PHE A 218 1.26 13.82 -5.79
N GLU A 219 2.08 13.77 -4.73
CA GLU A 219 3.28 14.58 -4.55
C GLU A 219 4.58 13.78 -4.61
N ALA A 220 4.55 12.48 -4.31
CA ALA A 220 5.76 11.68 -4.15
C ALA A 220 6.70 11.76 -5.36
N ASN A 221 6.17 11.57 -6.57
CA ASN A 221 6.95 11.62 -7.80
C ASN A 221 7.51 13.01 -8.13
N VAL A 222 6.84 14.07 -7.67
CA VAL A 222 7.28 15.45 -7.86
C VAL A 222 8.38 15.80 -6.88
N ARG A 223 8.29 15.34 -5.64
CA ARG A 223 9.24 15.68 -4.58
C ARG A 223 10.54 14.87 -4.64
N SER A 224 10.45 13.58 -4.91
CA SER A 224 11.64 12.72 -4.92
C SER A 224 12.40 12.69 -6.23
N GLY A 225 11.73 12.95 -7.34
CA GLY A 225 12.29 12.76 -8.68
C GLY A 225 12.54 11.28 -9.03
N VAL A 226 12.07 10.37 -8.18
CA VAL A 226 12.14 8.91 -8.32
C VAL A 226 10.71 8.38 -8.31
N MET A 227 10.43 7.31 -9.03
CA MET A 227 9.14 6.60 -9.01
C MET A 227 8.90 5.89 -7.66
N GLU A 228 9.35 6.46 -6.59
CA GLU A 228 9.21 5.88 -5.27
C GLU A 228 7.85 6.16 -4.68
N GLY A 229 7.23 5.11 -4.29
CA GLY A 229 6.25 5.16 -3.26
C GLY A 229 4.86 5.44 -3.75
N VAL A 230 4.29 4.41 -4.29
CA VAL A 230 2.83 4.31 -4.28
C VAL A 230 2.43 4.18 -2.82
N PHE A 231 2.03 5.27 -2.16
CA PHE A 231 1.50 5.26 -0.80
C PHE A 231 0.16 4.54 -0.78
N THR A 232 0.16 3.27 -0.39
CA THR A 232 -1.02 2.40 -0.43
C THR A 232 -1.23 1.67 0.88
N MET A 233 -2.44 1.15 1.05
CA MET A 233 -2.76 0.22 2.13
C MET A 233 -2.32 -1.22 1.83
N GLU A 234 -1.59 -1.46 0.75
CA GLU A 234 -1.03 -2.77 0.49
C GLU A 234 -0.05 -3.17 1.60
N PRO A 235 -0.32 -4.29 2.32
CA PRO A 235 0.41 -4.60 3.55
C PRO A 235 1.85 -5.06 3.32
N ALA A 236 2.22 -5.37 2.06
CA ALA A 236 3.58 -5.74 1.70
C ALA A 236 4.54 -4.55 1.64
N TRP A 237 4.03 -3.33 1.46
CA TRP A 237 4.82 -2.11 1.33
C TRP A 237 4.82 -1.26 2.60
N LEU A 238 5.82 -0.41 2.73
CA LEU A 238 6.04 0.43 3.92
C LEU A 238 4.83 1.20 4.39
N PRO A 239 4.12 1.98 3.55
CA PRO A 239 3.00 2.77 4.03
C PRO A 239 1.91 1.89 4.65
N GLY A 240 1.58 0.76 4.02
CA GLY A 240 0.56 -0.18 4.50
C GLY A 240 0.90 -0.88 5.82
N ARG A 241 2.15 -0.74 6.30
CA ARG A 241 2.63 -1.25 7.59
C ARG A 241 2.86 -0.17 8.62
N ASP A 242 3.04 1.09 8.18
CA ASP A 242 3.30 2.21 9.09
C ASP A 242 2.05 2.54 9.90
N PRO A 243 2.11 2.48 11.23
CA PRO A 243 0.93 2.75 12.06
C PRO A 243 0.41 4.18 11.93
N GLY A 244 1.27 5.14 11.63
CA GLY A 244 0.89 6.54 11.41
C GLY A 244 0.11 6.69 10.11
N PHE A 245 0.60 6.10 9.02
CA PHE A 245 -0.11 6.11 7.74
C PHE A 245 -1.44 5.35 7.83
N VAL A 246 -1.43 4.13 8.36
CA VAL A 246 -2.64 3.29 8.52
C VAL A 246 -3.68 4.01 9.37
N GLY A 247 -3.26 4.62 10.50
CA GLY A 247 -4.13 5.41 11.35
C GLY A 247 -4.74 6.59 10.60
N SER A 248 -3.92 7.41 9.94
CA SER A 248 -4.36 8.57 9.14
C SER A 248 -5.31 8.19 8.00
N TYR A 249 -5.05 7.05 7.34
CA TYR A 249 -5.91 6.53 6.29
C TYR A 249 -7.32 6.22 6.82
N PHE A 250 -7.42 5.46 7.91
CA PHE A 250 -8.72 5.14 8.51
C PHE A 250 -9.42 6.36 9.10
N ASP A 251 -8.69 7.30 9.69
CA ASP A 251 -9.25 8.54 10.20
C ASP A 251 -9.84 9.38 9.05
N SER A 252 -9.16 9.46 7.90
CA SER A 252 -9.66 10.17 6.71
C SER A 252 -10.94 9.53 6.17
N MET A 253 -11.02 8.19 6.17
CA MET A 253 -12.21 7.46 5.70
C MET A 253 -13.42 7.59 6.63
N THR A 254 -13.20 7.64 7.95
CA THR A 254 -14.29 7.60 8.94
C THR A 254 -14.77 8.98 9.36
N ARG A 255 -14.36 10.03 8.65
CA ARG A 255 -14.78 11.41 8.91
C ARG A 255 -16.27 11.61 8.64
N GLU A 256 -16.94 12.34 9.54
CA GLU A 256 -18.35 12.68 9.40
C GLU A 256 -18.59 13.91 8.51
N ASP A 257 -17.58 14.78 8.37
CA ASP A 257 -17.61 16.03 7.61
C ASP A 257 -17.18 15.89 6.13
N ALA A 258 -16.89 14.69 5.66
CA ALA A 258 -16.61 14.39 4.26
C ALA A 258 -17.91 14.16 3.46
N LEU A 259 -17.85 14.37 2.14
CA LEU A 259 -18.99 14.23 1.22
C LEU A 259 -19.00 12.83 0.59
N GLY A 260 -20.20 12.33 0.32
CA GLY A 260 -20.40 11.10 -0.46
C GLY A 260 -20.09 9.82 0.31
N ILE A 261 -19.78 8.78 -0.45
CA ILE A 261 -19.41 7.46 0.08
C ILE A 261 -17.92 7.47 0.40
N GLN A 262 -17.60 7.31 1.67
CA GLN A 262 -16.22 7.13 2.08
C GLN A 262 -15.83 5.69 1.82
N TYR A 263 -14.83 5.49 0.98
CA TYR A 263 -14.43 4.18 0.48
C TYR A 263 -12.92 3.98 0.62
N GLY A 264 -12.55 2.79 1.01
CA GLY A 264 -11.19 2.31 1.01
C GLY A 264 -11.08 0.86 0.57
N GLN A 265 -9.87 0.43 0.31
CA GLN A 265 -9.56 -0.93 -0.08
C GLN A 265 -8.25 -1.37 0.58
N LEU A 266 -8.30 -2.57 1.15
CA LEU A 266 -7.13 -3.36 1.47
C LEU A 266 -6.85 -4.23 0.26
N GLY A 267 -5.83 -3.86 -0.52
CA GLY A 267 -5.38 -4.64 -1.66
C GLY A 267 -4.14 -5.45 -1.28
N GLN A 268 -4.13 -6.72 -1.56
CA GLN A 268 -2.98 -7.58 -1.31
C GLN A 268 -2.80 -8.64 -2.38
N GLU A 269 -1.54 -8.90 -2.65
CA GLU A 269 -1.07 -9.93 -3.57
C GLU A 269 -0.53 -11.12 -2.80
N ASN A 270 -0.81 -12.33 -3.26
CA ASN A 270 -0.25 -13.53 -2.65
C ASN A 270 1.18 -13.85 -3.12
N ASN A 271 1.69 -13.14 -4.10
CA ASN A 271 3.05 -13.31 -4.61
C ASN A 271 4.13 -12.53 -3.84
N PHE A 272 3.79 -12.02 -2.66
CA PHE A 272 4.74 -11.58 -1.65
C PHE A 272 4.89 -12.65 -0.55
N LEU A 273 6.03 -12.64 0.11
CA LEU A 273 6.25 -13.49 1.27
C LEU A 273 5.28 -13.17 2.40
N TRP A 274 4.79 -14.21 3.07
CA TRP A 274 3.91 -14.05 4.21
C TRP A 274 4.49 -13.12 5.28
N GLU A 275 5.77 -13.23 5.55
CA GLU A 275 6.49 -12.41 6.52
C GLU A 275 6.45 -10.92 6.18
N ASN A 276 6.37 -10.59 4.90
CA ASN A 276 6.22 -9.20 4.44
C ASN A 276 4.78 -8.69 4.55
N ILE A 277 3.80 -9.56 4.33
CA ILE A 277 2.37 -9.20 4.35
C ILE A 277 1.84 -9.16 5.78
N ARG A 278 2.19 -10.15 6.58
CA ARG A 278 1.59 -10.40 7.89
C ARG A 278 1.53 -9.18 8.81
N PRO A 279 2.64 -8.45 9.08
CA PRO A 279 2.61 -7.35 10.04
C PRO A 279 1.63 -6.23 9.65
N GLY A 280 1.65 -5.85 8.38
CA GLY A 280 0.75 -4.82 7.85
C GLY A 280 -0.71 -5.28 7.84
N LEU A 281 -0.98 -6.49 7.36
CA LEU A 281 -2.33 -7.03 7.30
C LEU A 281 -2.95 -7.20 8.70
N GLU A 282 -2.20 -7.73 9.67
CA GLU A 282 -2.67 -7.84 11.07
C GLU A 282 -3.02 -6.47 11.66
N ALA A 283 -2.14 -5.47 11.51
CA ALA A 283 -2.38 -4.12 12.02
C ALA A 283 -3.63 -3.47 11.39
N GLN A 284 -3.81 -3.64 10.08
CA GLN A 284 -4.97 -3.14 9.36
C GLN A 284 -6.27 -3.83 9.80
N LEU A 285 -6.27 -5.16 9.91
CA LEU A 285 -7.44 -5.93 10.36
C LEU A 285 -7.83 -5.60 11.82
N GLN A 286 -6.87 -5.38 12.71
CA GLN A 286 -7.11 -4.92 14.08
C GLN A 286 -7.80 -3.55 14.10
N GLN A 287 -7.32 -2.62 13.29
CA GLN A 287 -7.91 -1.29 13.17
C GLN A 287 -9.34 -1.37 12.61
N MET A 288 -9.56 -2.21 11.58
CA MET A 288 -10.89 -2.45 11.03
C MET A 288 -11.84 -3.04 12.08
N GLU A 289 -11.40 -4.04 12.83
CA GLU A 289 -12.22 -4.66 13.89
C GLU A 289 -12.69 -3.62 14.91
N ARG A 290 -11.79 -2.73 15.34
CA ARG A 290 -12.11 -1.63 16.24
C ARG A 290 -13.18 -0.71 15.63
N LEU A 291 -13.00 -0.25 14.41
CA LEU A 291 -13.91 0.67 13.74
C LEU A 291 -15.27 0.05 13.42
N VAL A 292 -15.30 -1.25 13.12
CA VAL A 292 -16.57 -2.00 12.95
C VAL A 292 -17.31 -2.10 14.25
N LYS A 293 -16.64 -2.39 15.39
CA LYS A 293 -17.25 -2.41 16.73
C LYS A 293 -17.80 -1.03 17.13
N GLU A 294 -17.13 0.05 16.71
CA GLU A 294 -17.59 1.43 16.90
C GLU A 294 -18.74 1.84 15.96
N GLY A 295 -19.09 0.99 14.97
CA GLY A 295 -20.12 1.28 13.99
C GLY A 295 -19.74 2.38 12.98
N LYS A 296 -18.44 2.64 12.78
CA LYS A 296 -17.89 3.64 11.86
C LYS A 296 -17.50 3.06 10.51
N LEU A 297 -17.24 1.74 10.44
CA LEU A 297 -16.75 1.06 9.27
C LEU A 297 -17.62 -0.17 8.96
N ARG A 298 -17.82 -0.42 7.67
CA ARG A 298 -18.43 -1.64 7.14
C ARG A 298 -17.42 -2.34 6.23
N VAL A 299 -17.30 -3.65 6.39
CA VAL A 299 -16.50 -4.49 5.51
C VAL A 299 -17.45 -5.22 4.57
N GLU A 300 -17.28 -5.05 3.28
CA GLU A 300 -18.16 -5.61 2.25
C GLU A 300 -17.35 -6.23 1.12
N THR A 301 -18.01 -7.00 0.26
CA THR A 301 -17.44 -7.42 -1.03
C THR A 301 -17.76 -6.37 -2.10
N MET A 302 -17.00 -6.37 -3.17
CA MET A 302 -17.11 -5.38 -4.23
C MET A 302 -18.49 -5.44 -4.91
N ALA A 303 -18.96 -6.63 -5.28
CA ALA A 303 -20.26 -6.79 -5.93
C ALA A 303 -21.43 -6.45 -5.00
N ALA A 304 -21.32 -6.68 -3.70
CA ALA A 304 -22.34 -6.29 -2.73
C ALA A 304 -22.51 -4.77 -2.68
N THR A 305 -21.40 -4.05 -2.53
CA THR A 305 -21.41 -2.57 -2.56
C THR A 305 -21.90 -2.02 -3.90
N ALA A 306 -21.43 -2.59 -5.02
CA ALA A 306 -21.86 -2.19 -6.36
C ALA A 306 -23.36 -2.39 -6.59
N GLY A 307 -23.91 -3.51 -6.10
CA GLY A 307 -25.33 -3.80 -6.17
C GLY A 307 -26.19 -2.77 -5.42
N TRP A 308 -25.74 -2.38 -4.21
CA TRP A 308 -26.35 -1.31 -3.44
C TRP A 308 -26.21 0.04 -4.15
N PHE A 309 -25.02 0.38 -4.65
CA PHE A 309 -24.73 1.64 -5.32
C PHE A 309 -25.64 1.87 -6.53
N ARG A 310 -25.80 0.87 -7.41
CA ARG A 310 -26.72 0.93 -8.56
C ARG A 310 -28.17 1.17 -8.18
N LYS A 311 -28.62 0.61 -7.06
CA LYS A 311 -29.97 0.82 -6.56
C LYS A 311 -30.16 2.20 -5.95
N GLN A 312 -29.09 2.76 -5.37
CA GLN A 312 -29.14 4.03 -4.65
C GLN A 312 -29.00 5.25 -5.56
N TYR A 313 -28.19 5.14 -6.62
CA TYR A 313 -27.84 6.27 -7.47
C TYR A 313 -28.18 6.04 -8.93
N ARG A 314 -28.59 7.12 -9.62
CA ARG A 314 -28.81 7.13 -11.08
C ARG A 314 -27.58 7.59 -11.86
N LEU A 315 -26.79 8.46 -11.26
CA LEU A 315 -25.49 8.96 -11.73
C LEU A 315 -24.51 8.92 -10.57
N THR A 316 -23.24 9.08 -10.85
CA THR A 316 -22.19 9.17 -9.84
C THR A 316 -22.44 10.35 -8.91
N PRO A 317 -22.62 10.16 -7.59
CA PRO A 317 -22.71 11.26 -6.66
C PRO A 317 -21.36 11.94 -6.48
N PRO A 318 -21.31 13.25 -6.19
CA PRO A 318 -20.06 13.90 -5.84
C PRO A 318 -19.49 13.31 -4.55
N ALA A 319 -18.17 13.34 -4.46
CA ALA A 319 -17.45 12.81 -3.32
C ALA A 319 -16.27 13.69 -2.95
N THR A 320 -15.95 13.71 -1.65
CA THR A 320 -14.69 14.26 -1.16
C THR A 320 -13.89 13.18 -0.44
N PHE A 321 -12.58 13.30 -0.48
CA PHE A 321 -11.71 12.66 0.48
C PHE A 321 -10.69 13.69 0.96
N GLN A 322 -10.37 13.67 2.26
CA GLN A 322 -9.67 14.78 2.86
C GLN A 322 -8.91 14.36 4.11
N VAL A 323 -7.84 15.10 4.39
CA VAL A 323 -7.04 14.97 5.60
C VAL A 323 -6.63 16.35 6.09
N ASN A 324 -6.76 16.59 7.40
CA ASN A 324 -6.48 17.90 7.99
C ASN A 324 -5.02 18.04 8.44
N SER A 325 -4.32 16.92 8.64
CA SER A 325 -2.90 16.90 8.99
C SER A 325 -2.24 15.69 8.38
N ASP A 326 -1.05 15.86 7.84
CA ASP A 326 -0.34 14.74 7.28
C ASP A 326 0.29 13.86 8.38
N TRP A 327 0.32 12.58 8.13
CA TRP A 327 0.86 11.58 9.04
C TRP A 327 2.37 11.68 9.24
N SER A 328 3.10 12.31 8.31
CA SER A 328 4.56 12.47 8.36
C SER A 328 5.03 13.76 9.04
N GLY A 329 4.07 14.62 9.47
CA GLY A 329 4.38 15.81 10.26
C GLY A 329 4.93 17.01 9.50
N HIS A 330 4.79 17.07 8.17
CA HIS A 330 5.21 18.22 7.35
C HIS A 330 4.21 19.39 7.37
N GLY A 331 3.10 19.25 8.10
CA GLY A 331 2.10 20.31 8.24
C GLY A 331 1.23 20.55 7.01
N CYS A 332 1.09 19.55 6.16
CA CYS A 332 0.23 19.60 4.99
C CYS A 332 -1.20 19.15 5.33
N SER A 333 -2.17 19.65 4.57
CA SER A 333 -3.56 19.20 4.57
C SER A 333 -4.08 19.15 3.14
N ALA A 334 -5.12 18.37 2.87
CA ALA A 334 -5.68 18.27 1.53
C ALA A 334 -7.19 17.98 1.55
N GLN A 335 -7.89 18.52 0.56
CA GLN A 335 -9.25 18.10 0.22
C GLN A 335 -9.36 17.90 -1.29
N TRP A 336 -9.95 16.78 -1.66
CA TRP A 336 -10.32 16.48 -3.03
C TRP A 336 -11.82 16.49 -3.16
N TYR A 337 -12.32 17.14 -4.20
CA TYR A 337 -13.70 17.11 -4.62
C TYR A 337 -13.80 16.55 -6.03
N ALA A 338 -14.77 15.69 -6.28
CA ALA A 338 -15.07 15.21 -7.62
C ALA A 338 -16.59 15.14 -7.83
N SER A 339 -17.02 15.53 -9.02
CA SER A 339 -18.37 15.36 -9.55
C SER A 339 -18.32 14.73 -10.94
N VAL A 340 -19.44 14.55 -11.59
CA VAL A 340 -19.47 14.06 -12.98
C VAL A 340 -18.86 15.03 -13.99
N ASN A 341 -18.62 16.29 -13.62
CA ASN A 341 -18.11 17.32 -14.50
C ASN A 341 -16.62 17.60 -14.34
N TYR A 342 -16.08 17.45 -13.12
CA TYR A 342 -14.69 17.81 -12.84
C TYR A 342 -14.17 17.16 -11.54
N ARG A 343 -12.85 17.19 -11.38
CA ARG A 343 -12.20 16.99 -10.10
C ARG A 343 -11.31 18.18 -9.74
N LEU A 344 -11.23 18.48 -8.46
CA LEU A 344 -10.43 19.56 -7.89
C LEU A 344 -9.66 19.02 -6.70
N GLY A 345 -8.32 19.19 -6.70
CA GLY A 345 -7.45 18.91 -5.56
C GLY A 345 -6.98 20.19 -4.91
N LEU A 346 -7.32 20.39 -3.64
CA LEU A 346 -6.82 21.47 -2.80
C LEU A 346 -5.69 20.99 -1.90
N LEU A 347 -4.61 21.78 -1.79
CA LEU A 347 -3.48 21.53 -0.90
C LEU A 347 -3.33 22.71 0.07
N GLY A 348 -3.32 22.41 1.35
CA GLY A 348 -2.88 23.28 2.41
C GLY A 348 -1.41 23.02 2.75
N GLU A 349 -0.56 24.01 2.56
CA GLU A 349 0.88 23.90 2.82
C GLU A 349 1.39 25.27 3.32
N GLU A 350 2.11 25.31 4.43
CA GLU A 350 2.62 26.55 5.05
C GLU A 350 1.50 27.59 5.32
N GLY A 351 0.30 27.15 5.67
CA GLY A 351 -0.86 28.01 5.88
C GLY A 351 -1.45 28.63 4.62
N LYS A 352 -1.02 28.23 3.43
CA LYS A 352 -1.54 28.67 2.14
C LYS A 352 -2.45 27.60 1.56
N LEU A 353 -3.59 28.02 0.99
CA LEU A 353 -4.55 27.14 0.32
C LEU A 353 -4.42 27.32 -1.19
N ARG A 354 -4.05 26.25 -1.90
CA ARG A 354 -3.79 26.27 -3.33
C ARG A 354 -4.57 25.18 -4.04
N ILE A 355 -4.99 25.43 -5.30
CA ILE A 355 -5.44 24.37 -6.19
C ILE A 355 -4.18 23.72 -6.78
N ARG A 356 -4.01 22.42 -6.55
CA ARG A 356 -2.86 21.63 -7.04
C ARG A 356 -3.19 20.70 -8.19
N ASP A 357 -4.47 20.45 -8.45
CA ASP A 357 -4.93 19.52 -9.49
C ASP A 357 -6.35 19.95 -9.92
N LEU A 358 -6.56 20.02 -11.23
CA LEU A 358 -7.87 20.35 -11.80
C LEU A 358 -8.03 19.71 -13.17
N PHE A 359 -8.99 18.79 -13.28
CA PHE A 359 -9.34 18.11 -14.52
C PHE A 359 -10.83 18.22 -14.78
N VAL A 360 -11.23 18.21 -16.04
CA VAL A 360 -12.61 18.22 -16.47
C VAL A 360 -13.01 16.90 -17.11
N TYR A 361 -14.30 16.57 -17.05
CA TYR A 361 -14.86 15.32 -17.57
C TYR A 361 -15.88 15.63 -18.69
N PRO A 362 -15.43 16.15 -19.82
CA PRO A 362 -16.30 16.46 -20.94
C PRO A 362 -16.75 15.18 -21.65
N ASP A 363 -17.97 15.19 -22.14
CA ASP A 363 -18.47 14.12 -23.00
C ASP A 363 -17.64 14.02 -24.27
N GLY A 364 -17.48 12.77 -24.74
CA GLY A 364 -16.76 12.50 -25.98
C GLY A 364 -15.24 12.48 -25.87
N TYR A 365 -14.65 12.70 -24.68
CA TYR A 365 -13.22 12.46 -24.49
C TYR A 365 -12.93 10.96 -24.40
N ARG A 366 -12.48 10.40 -25.50
CA ARG A 366 -12.29 8.95 -25.64
C ARG A 366 -10.95 8.50 -25.10
N CYS A 367 -10.94 7.33 -24.46
CA CYS A 367 -9.69 6.63 -24.16
C CYS A 367 -8.91 6.39 -25.47
N ARG A 368 -7.60 6.66 -25.46
CA ARG A 368 -6.70 6.49 -26.62
C ARG A 368 -6.75 5.08 -27.20
N TYR A 369 -7.05 4.10 -26.36
CA TYR A 369 -7.03 2.67 -26.69
C TYR A 369 -8.43 2.07 -26.82
N LEU A 370 -9.47 2.91 -26.97
CA LEU A 370 -10.85 2.43 -27.08
C LEU A 370 -11.05 1.59 -28.35
N ASN A 371 -10.53 2.06 -29.49
CA ASN A 371 -10.70 1.43 -30.81
C ASN A 371 -9.41 0.79 -31.35
N ASP A 372 -8.31 0.90 -30.62
CA ASP A 372 -7.02 0.37 -31.00
C ASP A 372 -6.35 -0.29 -29.79
N ARG A 373 -5.14 -0.79 -29.93
CA ARG A 373 -4.36 -1.37 -28.85
C ARG A 373 -3.15 -0.51 -28.50
N ILE A 374 -2.58 -0.77 -27.35
CA ILE A 374 -1.26 -0.22 -26.98
C ILE A 374 -0.18 -0.89 -27.83
N HIS A 375 0.69 -0.09 -28.44
CA HIS A 375 1.79 -0.54 -29.27
C HIS A 375 3.18 -0.26 -28.63
N THR A 376 3.21 0.29 -27.43
CA THR A 376 4.41 0.73 -26.76
C THR A 376 4.51 0.16 -25.36
N ARG A 377 5.73 0.14 -24.81
CA ARG A 377 5.97 -0.29 -23.41
C ARG A 377 5.45 0.71 -22.37
N GLN A 378 5.05 1.89 -22.80
CA GLN A 378 4.48 2.91 -21.92
C GLN A 378 3.14 3.35 -22.46
N SER A 379 2.22 3.62 -21.57
CA SER A 379 0.88 4.06 -21.91
C SER A 379 0.40 5.18 -20.98
N LEU A 380 -0.52 5.98 -21.49
CA LEU A 380 -1.10 7.11 -20.78
C LEU A 380 -2.63 7.00 -20.77
N PHE A 381 -3.19 7.02 -19.57
CA PHE A 381 -4.62 7.09 -19.32
C PHE A 381 -4.89 8.36 -18.53
N ASP A 382 -5.67 9.26 -19.09
CA ASP A 382 -5.84 10.60 -18.56
C ASP A 382 -7.25 11.17 -18.79
N ALA A 383 -7.45 12.35 -18.23
CA ALA A 383 -8.58 13.24 -18.50
C ALA A 383 -8.05 14.57 -19.05
N PRO A 384 -8.89 15.41 -19.67
CA PRO A 384 -8.52 16.75 -20.11
C PRO A 384 -8.11 17.65 -18.93
N PRO A 385 -6.85 18.13 -18.86
CA PRO A 385 -6.33 18.88 -17.72
C PRO A 385 -6.64 20.38 -17.84
N VAL A 386 -6.97 21.02 -16.71
CA VAL A 386 -6.85 22.47 -16.53
C VAL A 386 -5.59 22.79 -15.73
N LEU A 387 -5.21 21.88 -14.81
CA LEU A 387 -3.96 21.95 -14.10
C LEU A 387 -3.44 20.53 -13.86
N TRP A 388 -2.25 20.23 -14.41
CA TRP A 388 -1.56 18.94 -14.22
C TRP A 388 -0.12 19.15 -13.76
N PRO A 389 0.11 19.33 -12.45
CA PRO A 389 1.43 19.70 -11.94
C PRO A 389 2.51 18.64 -12.18
N GLN A 390 2.16 17.36 -12.16
CA GLN A 390 3.11 16.26 -12.37
C GLN A 390 3.66 16.20 -13.79
N LEU A 391 2.87 16.61 -14.80
CA LEU A 391 3.31 16.67 -16.19
C LEU A 391 3.94 18.03 -16.55
N TRP A 392 3.42 19.12 -15.97
CA TRP A 392 3.78 20.48 -16.36
C TRP A 392 4.82 21.12 -15.46
N GLY A 393 5.25 20.44 -14.43
CA GLY A 393 6.21 20.93 -13.46
C GLY A 393 7.32 19.94 -13.14
N GLY A 394 8.12 20.30 -12.17
CA GLY A 394 9.16 19.46 -11.58
C GLY A 394 9.20 19.64 -10.08
N LYS A 395 10.15 18.98 -9.43
CA LYS A 395 10.31 18.99 -7.98
C LYS A 395 10.32 20.39 -7.36
N GLU A 396 10.99 21.34 -8.02
CA GLU A 396 11.18 22.70 -7.50
C GLU A 396 10.26 23.74 -8.16
N ASP A 397 9.56 23.37 -9.22
CA ASP A 397 8.72 24.27 -10.01
C ASP A 397 7.34 23.67 -10.27
N ARG A 398 6.62 23.38 -9.19
CA ARG A 398 5.24 22.86 -9.24
C ARG A 398 4.27 24.01 -9.59
N PRO A 399 3.49 23.92 -10.67
CA PRO A 399 2.47 24.91 -10.95
C PRO A 399 1.25 24.73 -10.03
N PHE A 400 0.65 25.84 -9.66
CA PHE A 400 -0.59 25.92 -8.89
C PHE A 400 -1.57 26.92 -9.52
N ILE A 401 -2.82 26.87 -9.09
CA ILE A 401 -3.70 28.02 -9.16
C ILE A 401 -3.76 28.59 -7.75
N ARG A 402 -3.33 29.84 -7.60
CA ARG A 402 -3.07 30.51 -6.31
C ARG A 402 -4.10 31.56 -6.00
N LEU A 403 -4.41 31.72 -4.72
CA LEU A 403 -5.07 32.93 -4.22
C LEU A 403 -4.03 34.06 -4.14
N VAL A 404 -4.31 35.20 -4.81
CA VAL A 404 -3.37 36.33 -4.80
C VAL A 404 -4.13 37.65 -4.57
N ASP A 405 -3.52 38.52 -3.79
CA ASP A 405 -3.97 39.91 -3.64
C ASP A 405 -3.63 40.77 -4.87
N GLU A 406 -3.84 42.09 -4.80
CA GLU A 406 -3.49 43.02 -5.87
C GLU A 406 -1.99 43.15 -6.14
N HIS A 407 -1.15 42.77 -5.16
CA HIS A 407 0.31 42.75 -5.25
C HIS A 407 0.89 41.38 -5.64
N GLY A 408 0.04 40.38 -5.82
CA GLY A 408 0.45 39.02 -6.14
C GLY A 408 0.87 38.18 -4.94
N CYS A 409 0.60 38.62 -3.72
CA CYS A 409 0.91 37.91 -2.48
C CYS A 409 -0.19 36.90 -2.13
N GLU A 410 0.22 35.72 -1.64
CA GLU A 410 -0.72 34.71 -1.16
C GLU A 410 -1.10 34.94 0.31
N PRO A 411 -2.39 34.86 0.68
CA PRO A 411 -2.81 34.89 2.08
C PRO A 411 -2.38 33.63 2.82
N THR A 412 -2.18 33.77 4.13
CA THR A 412 -1.88 32.65 5.03
C THR A 412 -2.83 32.63 6.21
N GLY A 413 -3.28 31.43 6.60
CA GLY A 413 -4.21 31.27 7.72
C GLY A 413 -4.47 29.80 8.04
N GLU A 414 -5.37 29.59 8.98
CA GLU A 414 -5.87 28.26 9.31
C GLU A 414 -6.78 27.74 8.20
N ILE A 415 -6.65 26.45 7.85
CA ILE A 415 -7.40 25.82 6.77
C ILE A 415 -8.38 24.80 7.37
N VAL A 416 -9.65 24.89 6.98
CA VAL A 416 -10.71 24.01 7.45
C VAL A 416 -11.51 23.46 6.26
N TYR A 417 -11.78 22.16 6.27
CA TYR A 417 -12.55 21.46 5.26
C TYR A 417 -13.82 20.86 5.86
N ASP A 418 -14.96 21.03 5.18
CA ASP A 418 -16.23 20.43 5.58
C ASP A 418 -17.20 20.20 4.38
N ALA A 419 -18.30 19.50 4.62
CA ALA A 419 -19.41 19.39 3.68
C ALA A 419 -20.58 20.26 4.14
N ILE A 420 -21.19 21.00 3.20
CA ILE A 420 -22.36 21.85 3.44
C ILE A 420 -23.64 21.02 3.39
N ASP A 421 -23.76 20.17 2.37
CA ASP A 421 -24.91 19.29 2.14
C ASP A 421 -24.45 17.99 1.47
N GLU A 422 -25.33 17.21 0.85
CA GLU A 422 -24.97 15.93 0.21
C GLU A 422 -24.25 16.07 -1.15
N TYR A 423 -24.18 17.28 -1.72
CA TYR A 423 -23.57 17.55 -3.02
C TYR A 423 -22.50 18.64 -3.00
N THR A 424 -22.42 19.39 -1.90
CA THR A 424 -21.63 20.62 -1.79
C THR A 424 -20.58 20.50 -0.70
N ALA A 425 -19.33 20.68 -1.07
CA ALA A 425 -18.20 20.72 -0.14
C ALA A 425 -17.64 22.13 -0.02
N ARG A 426 -16.88 22.34 1.07
CA ARG A 426 -16.31 23.64 1.38
C ARG A 426 -14.89 23.53 1.91
N ALA A 427 -14.02 24.46 1.46
CA ALA A 427 -12.71 24.69 2.05
C ALA A 427 -12.57 26.18 2.42
N ARG A 428 -12.09 26.46 3.63
CA ARG A 428 -11.94 27.83 4.12
C ARG A 428 -10.48 28.09 4.51
N LEU A 429 -9.94 29.18 4.03
CA LEU A 429 -8.78 29.84 4.60
C LEU A 429 -9.31 30.92 5.53
N LEU A 430 -9.35 30.64 6.84
CA LEU A 430 -10.08 31.46 7.82
C LEU A 430 -9.65 32.92 7.78
N GLY A 431 -10.62 33.82 7.72
CA GLY A 431 -10.41 35.28 7.63
C GLY A 431 -10.00 35.80 6.24
N HIS A 432 -9.85 34.93 5.24
CA HIS A 432 -9.35 35.31 3.92
C HIS A 432 -10.24 34.90 2.76
N ALA A 433 -10.51 33.60 2.58
CA ALA A 433 -11.26 33.11 1.43
C ALA A 433 -12.03 31.81 1.75
N GLU A 434 -13.11 31.60 1.01
CA GLU A 434 -13.90 30.38 1.07
C GLU A 434 -14.09 29.81 -0.34
N PHE A 435 -13.79 28.51 -0.52
CA PHE A 435 -14.10 27.71 -1.68
C PHE A 435 -15.37 26.91 -1.42
N VAL A 436 -16.35 27.02 -2.28
CA VAL A 436 -17.57 26.20 -2.27
C VAL A 436 -17.62 25.41 -3.58
N MET A 437 -17.51 24.10 -3.50
CA MET A 437 -17.50 23.17 -4.62
C MET A 437 -18.86 22.50 -4.73
N ASP A 438 -19.48 22.55 -5.90
CA ASP A 438 -20.73 21.88 -6.24
C ASP A 438 -20.61 21.07 -7.54
N GLN A 439 -21.67 20.39 -7.94
CA GLN A 439 -21.62 19.49 -9.09
C GLN A 439 -21.25 20.16 -10.42
N GLY A 440 -21.56 21.46 -10.61
CA GLY A 440 -21.27 22.19 -11.83
C GLY A 440 -19.93 22.91 -11.86
N GLY A 441 -19.35 23.21 -10.66
CA GLY A 441 -18.12 23.98 -10.58
C GLY A 441 -17.79 24.40 -9.14
N PHE A 442 -17.03 25.49 -9.01
CA PHE A 442 -16.73 26.03 -7.68
C PHE A 442 -16.76 27.56 -7.63
N THR A 443 -17.10 28.08 -6.47
CA THR A 443 -17.08 29.51 -6.15
C THR A 443 -16.00 29.81 -5.13
N VAL A 444 -15.23 30.88 -5.37
CA VAL A 444 -14.29 31.43 -4.38
C VAL A 444 -14.81 32.77 -3.92
N THR A 445 -15.08 32.91 -2.62
CA THR A 445 -15.50 34.15 -2.00
C THR A 445 -14.35 34.78 -1.23
N GLY A 446 -14.09 36.06 -1.43
CA GLY A 446 -13.00 36.79 -0.78
C GLY A 446 -12.43 37.89 -1.69
N PRO A 447 -11.46 38.69 -1.20
CA PRO A 447 -10.85 39.76 -1.96
C PRO A 447 -9.74 39.31 -2.94
N TYR A 448 -9.39 38.01 -2.96
CA TYR A 448 -8.25 37.48 -3.68
C TYR A 448 -8.65 37.02 -5.10
N GLY A 449 -7.72 37.23 -6.05
CA GLY A 449 -7.81 36.68 -7.40
C GLY A 449 -7.32 35.23 -7.45
N LEU A 450 -7.80 34.46 -8.44
CA LEU A 450 -7.26 33.17 -8.83
C LEU A 450 -6.22 33.36 -9.93
N LYS A 451 -4.96 33.10 -9.65
CA LYS A 451 -3.84 33.20 -10.60
C LYS A 451 -3.34 31.82 -11.01
N PHE A 452 -3.41 31.54 -12.28
CA PHE A 452 -2.79 30.33 -12.87
C PHE A 452 -1.29 30.58 -13.05
N ASP A 453 -0.43 29.76 -12.47
CA ASP A 453 1.00 29.84 -12.67
C ASP A 453 1.36 29.54 -14.14
N ARG A 454 0.68 28.56 -14.74
CA ARG A 454 0.76 28.23 -16.16
C ARG A 454 -0.52 27.52 -16.61
N LEU A 455 -0.82 27.63 -17.92
CA LEU A 455 -1.97 26.99 -18.57
C LEU A 455 -1.57 26.58 -20.01
N PRO A 456 -0.73 25.54 -20.16
CA PRO A 456 -0.17 25.18 -21.48
C PRO A 456 -1.22 24.77 -22.53
N VAL A 457 -2.37 24.31 -22.07
CA VAL A 457 -3.50 23.87 -22.92
C VAL A 457 -4.39 25.01 -23.41
N LEU A 458 -4.11 26.25 -22.99
CA LEU A 458 -4.91 27.41 -23.40
C LEU A 458 -4.77 27.69 -24.89
N LYS A 459 -5.90 27.73 -25.60
CA LYS A 459 -6.00 28.20 -26.99
C LYS A 459 -6.36 29.67 -27.05
N GLU A 460 -7.44 30.04 -26.45
CA GLU A 460 -7.92 31.43 -26.44
C GLU A 460 -8.85 31.71 -25.24
N ILE A 461 -8.98 32.97 -24.91
CA ILE A 461 -9.99 33.48 -23.98
C ILE A 461 -10.98 34.33 -24.79
N THR A 462 -12.24 33.91 -24.85
CA THR A 462 -13.28 34.59 -25.61
C THR A 462 -14.44 35.00 -24.67
N GLY A 463 -14.54 36.29 -24.38
CA GLY A 463 -15.50 36.78 -23.41
C GLY A 463 -15.23 36.23 -22.01
N ARG A 464 -16.10 35.34 -21.55
CA ARG A 464 -15.98 34.65 -20.24
C ARG A 464 -15.54 33.19 -20.37
N GLU A 465 -15.19 32.73 -21.57
CA GLU A 465 -14.82 31.34 -21.82
C GLU A 465 -13.30 31.17 -21.98
N PHE A 466 -12.73 30.19 -21.25
CA PHE A 466 -11.40 29.65 -21.48
C PHE A 466 -11.54 28.44 -22.41
N ARG A 467 -11.07 28.58 -23.64
CA ARG A 467 -11.02 27.49 -24.63
C ARG A 467 -9.67 26.81 -24.58
N LEU A 468 -9.71 25.53 -24.32
CA LEU A 468 -8.53 24.67 -24.10
C LEU A 468 -8.48 23.61 -25.18
N GLU A 469 -7.28 23.10 -25.44
CA GLU A 469 -7.08 21.93 -26.29
C GLU A 469 -5.99 21.03 -25.70
N TYR A 470 -6.31 19.76 -25.60
CA TYR A 470 -5.39 18.74 -25.14
C TYR A 470 -5.47 17.53 -26.07
N GLU A 471 -4.30 17.09 -26.64
CA GLU A 471 -4.23 15.96 -27.57
C GLU A 471 -5.26 16.02 -28.73
N GLY A 472 -5.48 17.24 -29.25
CA GLY A 472 -6.41 17.48 -30.35
C GLY A 472 -7.91 17.52 -29.95
N PHE A 473 -8.22 17.34 -28.65
CA PHE A 473 -9.57 17.45 -28.13
C PHE A 473 -9.80 18.87 -27.58
N ALA A 474 -10.84 19.54 -28.08
CA ALA A 474 -11.21 20.88 -27.63
C ALA A 474 -12.22 20.80 -26.47
N TYR A 475 -11.99 21.58 -25.43
CA TYR A 475 -12.82 21.67 -24.23
C TYR A 475 -12.65 23.05 -23.58
N GLY A 476 -13.19 23.26 -22.39
CA GLY A 476 -13.01 24.53 -21.70
C GLY A 476 -13.81 24.64 -20.40
N PHE A 477 -13.81 25.86 -19.87
CA PHE A 477 -14.63 26.25 -18.73
C PHE A 477 -15.06 27.69 -18.84
N THR A 478 -16.12 28.03 -18.12
CA THR A 478 -16.72 29.40 -18.12
C THR A 478 -16.43 30.11 -16.80
N VAL A 479 -16.05 31.37 -16.86
CA VAL A 479 -16.01 32.27 -15.70
C VAL A 479 -17.40 32.92 -15.55
N ALA A 480 -18.32 32.25 -14.86
CA ALA A 480 -19.68 32.74 -14.67
C ALA A 480 -19.68 34.03 -13.84
N ARG A 481 -18.73 34.19 -12.93
CA ARG A 481 -18.50 35.42 -12.16
C ARG A 481 -17.02 35.68 -11.97
N GLY A 482 -16.58 36.89 -12.22
CA GLY A 482 -15.20 37.34 -12.12
C GLY A 482 -14.77 38.20 -13.31
N VAL A 483 -13.67 38.91 -13.15
CA VAL A 483 -13.06 39.74 -14.20
C VAL A 483 -11.74 39.04 -14.62
N ILE A 484 -11.67 38.72 -15.90
CA ILE A 484 -10.49 38.02 -16.47
C ILE A 484 -9.42 39.08 -16.82
N ASP A 485 -8.21 38.87 -16.29
CA ASP A 485 -7.02 39.67 -16.50
C ASP A 485 -5.84 38.72 -16.84
N GLY A 486 -5.73 38.33 -18.09
CA GLY A 486 -4.79 37.31 -18.57
C GLY A 486 -5.03 35.95 -17.89
N LEU A 487 -4.01 35.43 -17.21
CA LEU A 487 -4.12 34.20 -16.43
C LEU A 487 -4.51 34.44 -14.95
N THR A 488 -5.05 35.63 -14.63
CA THR A 488 -5.60 35.95 -13.32
C THR A 488 -7.09 36.25 -13.46
N ILE A 489 -7.90 35.66 -12.64
CA ILE A 489 -9.34 35.99 -12.55
C ILE A 489 -9.54 36.72 -11.23
N ARG A 490 -9.95 37.98 -11.30
CA ARG A 490 -10.21 38.83 -10.14
C ARG A 490 -11.68 38.72 -9.67
N PRO A 491 -11.94 38.87 -8.37
CA PRO A 491 -13.31 38.79 -7.88
C PRO A 491 -14.21 39.91 -8.43
N GLU A 492 -15.40 39.54 -8.85
CA GLU A 492 -16.47 40.45 -9.22
C GLU A 492 -17.50 40.46 -8.07
N ASN A 493 -17.69 41.64 -7.44
CA ASN A 493 -18.49 41.76 -6.21
C ASN A 493 -18.09 40.74 -5.12
N GLY A 494 -16.79 40.60 -4.90
CA GLY A 494 -16.19 39.75 -3.83
C GLY A 494 -16.27 38.24 -4.10
N ALA A 495 -16.54 37.79 -5.32
CA ALA A 495 -16.52 36.37 -5.64
C ALA A 495 -16.06 36.07 -7.07
N ILE A 496 -15.56 34.83 -7.25
CA ILE A 496 -15.23 34.23 -8.54
C ILE A 496 -16.00 32.93 -8.64
N ARG A 497 -16.66 32.67 -9.79
CA ARG A 497 -17.32 31.41 -10.09
C ARG A 497 -16.77 30.79 -11.37
N LEU A 498 -16.24 29.55 -11.31
CA LEU A 498 -15.87 28.76 -12.47
C LEU A 498 -16.88 27.61 -12.66
N GLU A 499 -17.27 27.37 -13.91
CA GLU A 499 -18.20 26.30 -14.29
C GLU A 499 -17.59 25.40 -15.33
N PHE A 500 -17.70 24.07 -15.13
CA PHE A 500 -17.10 23.01 -15.94
C PHE A 500 -18.14 22.16 -16.66
N GLY A 501 -19.40 22.23 -16.27
CA GLY A 501 -20.53 21.55 -16.89
C GLY A 501 -21.85 21.89 -16.21
N ALA A 502 -22.93 21.37 -16.75
CA ALA A 502 -24.25 21.56 -16.16
C ALA A 502 -24.39 20.77 -14.84
N ASP A 503 -25.06 21.36 -13.86
CA ASP A 503 -25.45 20.67 -12.65
C ASP A 503 -26.48 19.55 -12.99
N PRO A 504 -26.18 18.26 -12.77
CA PRO A 504 -27.09 17.16 -13.06
C PRO A 504 -28.31 17.10 -12.10
N GLY A 505 -28.34 17.96 -11.08
CA GLY A 505 -29.34 17.96 -10.03
C GLY A 505 -29.23 16.74 -9.11
N ALA A 506 -30.38 16.28 -8.56
CA ALA A 506 -30.41 15.14 -7.67
C ALA A 506 -29.99 13.85 -8.39
N VAL A 507 -28.85 13.28 -7.97
CA VAL A 507 -28.28 12.03 -8.55
C VAL A 507 -28.76 10.79 -7.81
N ARG A 508 -29.28 10.93 -6.60
CA ARG A 508 -29.90 9.84 -5.84
C ARG A 508 -31.24 9.43 -6.43
N ARG A 509 -31.57 8.15 -6.38
CA ARG A 509 -32.94 7.69 -6.72
C ARG A 509 -33.88 8.02 -5.59
N GLU A 510 -35.18 8.21 -5.91
CA GLU A 510 -36.21 8.54 -4.93
C GLU A 510 -36.43 7.43 -3.91
N GLU A 511 -36.34 6.15 -4.30
CA GLU A 511 -36.43 5.03 -3.39
C GLU A 511 -35.13 4.86 -2.61
N THR A 512 -35.24 5.02 -1.29
CA THR A 512 -34.09 4.76 -0.39
C THR A 512 -33.91 3.26 -0.21
N VAL A 513 -32.81 2.73 -0.70
CA VAL A 513 -32.45 1.33 -0.47
C VAL A 513 -31.69 1.24 0.85
N PRO A 514 -32.13 0.37 1.80
CA PRO A 514 -31.39 0.16 3.02
C PRO A 514 -29.95 -0.26 2.70
N VAL A 515 -29.02 0.30 3.44
CA VAL A 515 -27.63 -0.14 3.39
C VAL A 515 -27.59 -1.60 3.83
N PRO A 516 -26.95 -2.53 3.08
CA PRO A 516 -26.84 -3.91 3.50
C PRO A 516 -26.28 -4.02 4.94
N GLY A 517 -26.82 -4.91 5.74
CA GLY A 517 -26.27 -5.20 7.06
C GLY A 517 -24.85 -5.76 6.95
N LEU A 518 -24.06 -5.59 8.01
CA LEU A 518 -22.74 -6.22 8.09
C LEU A 518 -22.92 -7.74 7.95
N ARG A 519 -22.39 -8.32 6.87
CA ARG A 519 -22.29 -9.75 6.70
C ARG A 519 -20.97 -10.19 7.28
N ARG A 520 -21.01 -11.16 8.17
CA ARG A 520 -19.79 -11.81 8.67
C ARG A 520 -19.62 -13.11 7.91
N SER A 521 -18.39 -13.40 7.55
CA SER A 521 -18.05 -14.71 7.02
C SER A 521 -18.34 -15.77 8.09
N ALA A 522 -19.11 -16.77 7.72
CA ALA A 522 -19.44 -17.91 8.57
C ALA A 522 -18.62 -19.16 8.22
N GLY A 523 -17.51 -18.97 7.49
CA GLY A 523 -16.65 -20.03 6.97
C GLY A 523 -16.29 -21.12 7.98
N ARG A 524 -15.57 -22.14 7.53
CA ARG A 524 -15.08 -23.22 8.41
C ARG A 524 -14.30 -22.67 9.60
N PRO A 525 -14.30 -23.39 10.72
CA PRO A 525 -13.44 -23.06 11.84
C PRO A 525 -11.99 -22.94 11.35
N VAL A 526 -11.39 -21.80 11.59
CA VAL A 526 -9.97 -21.56 11.34
C VAL A 526 -9.19 -21.74 12.63
N PRO A 527 -7.89 -22.06 12.58
CA PRO A 527 -7.08 -22.11 13.77
C PRO A 527 -7.19 -20.80 14.58
N PRO A 528 -7.20 -20.84 15.91
CA PRO A 528 -7.21 -19.63 16.72
C PRO A 528 -5.91 -18.84 16.54
N VAL A 529 -5.96 -17.56 16.88
CA VAL A 529 -4.81 -16.65 16.75
C VAL A 529 -3.72 -17.05 17.76
N PRO A 530 -2.45 -17.20 17.32
CA PRO A 530 -1.35 -17.51 18.23
C PRO A 530 -1.18 -16.44 19.32
N PRO A 531 -0.67 -16.79 20.50
CA PRO A 531 -0.33 -15.83 21.54
C PRO A 531 0.72 -14.80 21.07
N VAL A 532 0.62 -13.59 21.59
CA VAL A 532 1.59 -12.50 21.39
C VAL A 532 2.25 -12.19 22.73
N ALA A 533 3.57 -12.06 22.73
CA ALA A 533 4.34 -11.67 23.90
C ALA A 533 4.62 -10.16 23.94
N THR A 534 4.65 -9.61 25.15
CA THR A 534 5.06 -8.23 25.41
C THR A 534 6.03 -8.22 26.60
N PRO A 535 7.31 -7.82 26.42
CA PRO A 535 7.93 -7.54 25.11
C PRO A 535 7.97 -8.78 24.22
N GLY A 536 8.07 -8.59 22.87
CA GLY A 536 8.40 -9.64 21.92
C GLY A 536 9.88 -10.03 21.99
N ASP A 537 10.48 -10.45 20.86
CA ASP A 537 11.92 -10.70 20.76
C ASP A 537 12.72 -9.53 21.36
N ALA A 538 13.61 -9.80 22.34
CA ALA A 538 14.30 -8.73 23.05
C ALA A 538 15.75 -9.05 23.39
N VAL A 539 16.60 -8.02 23.44
CA VAL A 539 17.97 -8.04 24.01
C VAL A 539 17.99 -7.15 25.24
N LEU A 540 17.97 -7.76 26.40
CA LEU A 540 17.79 -7.16 27.70
C LEU A 540 19.14 -6.83 28.35
N PRO A 541 19.21 -5.82 29.25
CA PRO A 541 20.43 -5.56 30.00
C PRO A 541 20.81 -6.74 30.90
N TRP A 542 22.11 -7.07 30.93
CA TRP A 542 22.63 -8.11 31.81
C TRP A 542 22.44 -7.76 33.29
N GLY A 543 21.96 -8.73 34.06
CA GLY A 543 21.72 -8.56 35.50
C GLY A 543 20.37 -7.92 35.85
N GLU A 544 19.56 -7.57 34.85
CA GLU A 544 18.18 -7.09 35.06
C GLU A 544 17.18 -8.23 34.92
N GLU A 545 15.96 -8.00 35.38
CA GLU A 545 14.84 -8.92 35.25
C GLU A 545 13.87 -8.40 34.16
N CYS A 546 13.30 -9.32 33.42
CA CYS A 546 12.23 -9.02 32.47
C CYS A 546 10.96 -9.80 32.82
N TYR A 547 9.83 -9.15 32.71
CA TYR A 547 8.52 -9.76 32.89
C TYR A 547 7.77 -9.78 31.56
N VAL A 548 7.54 -10.98 31.04
CA VAL A 548 6.88 -11.20 29.73
C VAL A 548 5.39 -11.50 29.97
N THR A 549 4.52 -10.75 29.32
CA THR A 549 3.09 -11.03 29.31
C THR A 549 2.67 -11.67 28.00
N LEU A 550 1.86 -12.73 28.06
CA LEU A 550 1.24 -13.37 26.90
C LEU A 550 -0.22 -12.95 26.80
N ARG A 551 -0.65 -12.66 25.58
CA ARG A 551 -2.06 -12.35 25.28
C ARG A 551 -2.46 -13.06 24.00
N SER A 552 -3.72 -13.48 23.92
CA SER A 552 -4.35 -13.92 22.67
C SER A 552 -5.66 -13.15 22.47
N ARG A 553 -6.04 -13.01 21.21
CA ARG A 553 -7.33 -12.46 20.81
C ARG A 553 -8.48 -13.41 21.17
N ASP A 554 -8.22 -14.71 21.02
CA ASP A 554 -9.22 -15.74 21.26
C ASP A 554 -9.19 -16.21 22.72
N ALA A 555 -10.35 -16.65 23.22
CA ALA A 555 -10.46 -17.20 24.56
C ALA A 555 -9.87 -18.62 24.60
N GLY A 556 -9.12 -18.92 25.63
CA GLY A 556 -8.51 -20.24 25.81
C GLY A 556 -7.45 -20.27 26.88
N ILE A 557 -6.74 -21.38 26.95
CA ILE A 557 -5.60 -21.61 27.83
C ILE A 557 -4.32 -21.45 27.00
N ILE A 558 -3.38 -20.61 27.45
CA ILE A 558 -2.07 -20.51 26.83
C ILE A 558 -1.12 -21.45 27.57
N ARG A 559 -0.50 -22.39 26.85
CA ARG A 559 0.62 -23.20 27.35
C ARG A 559 1.92 -22.70 26.77
N TYR A 560 3.00 -22.79 27.54
CA TYR A 560 4.29 -22.29 27.12
C TYR A 560 5.45 -23.13 27.63
N THR A 561 6.62 -22.97 26.98
CA THR A 561 7.95 -23.44 27.41
C THR A 561 8.96 -22.29 27.34
N LEU A 562 10.12 -22.42 28.00
CA LEU A 562 11.18 -21.41 27.99
C LEU A 562 12.48 -21.89 27.32
N ASP A 563 12.51 -23.13 26.88
CA ASP A 563 13.66 -23.77 26.25
C ASP A 563 13.56 -23.90 24.73
N GLY A 564 12.49 -23.37 24.14
CA GLY A 564 12.23 -23.42 22.70
C GLY A 564 11.60 -24.70 22.20
N THR A 565 11.27 -25.64 23.08
CA THR A 565 10.51 -26.83 22.72
C THR A 565 9.03 -26.47 22.48
N GLU A 566 8.35 -27.21 21.61
CA GLU A 566 6.92 -27.01 21.37
C GLU A 566 6.12 -27.33 22.64
N PRO A 567 5.17 -26.47 23.07
CA PRO A 567 4.32 -26.76 24.20
C PRO A 567 3.46 -28.01 24.00
N THR A 568 3.31 -28.79 25.04
CA THR A 568 2.49 -30.00 25.10
C THR A 568 1.44 -29.87 26.20
N ASP A 569 0.56 -30.87 26.34
CA ASP A 569 -0.39 -30.93 27.44
C ASP A 569 0.24 -30.91 28.85
N GLY A 570 1.51 -31.32 28.96
CA GLY A 570 2.30 -31.28 30.18
C GLY A 570 3.03 -29.95 30.41
N SER A 571 3.03 -29.04 29.47
CA SER A 571 3.71 -27.75 29.57
C SER A 571 2.99 -26.79 30.53
N GLU A 572 3.72 -25.78 31.03
CA GLU A 572 3.18 -24.80 31.95
C GLU A 572 2.01 -24.02 31.36
N VAL A 573 1.05 -23.71 32.21
CA VAL A 573 -0.11 -22.85 31.87
C VAL A 573 0.23 -21.41 32.23
N TYR A 574 -0.02 -20.50 31.30
CA TYR A 574 0.17 -19.07 31.55
C TYR A 574 -0.92 -18.51 32.46
N GLU A 575 -0.53 -18.13 33.66
CA GLU A 575 -1.41 -17.54 34.68
C GLU A 575 -1.09 -16.07 34.98
N GLY A 576 0.05 -15.58 34.53
CA GLY A 576 0.51 -14.21 34.75
C GLY A 576 1.92 -13.95 34.22
N PRO A 577 2.48 -12.74 34.44
CA PRO A 577 3.76 -12.36 33.86
C PRO A 577 4.89 -13.37 34.17
N ILE A 578 5.58 -13.82 33.12
CA ILE A 578 6.70 -14.75 33.17
C ILE A 578 7.96 -13.96 33.47
N ARG A 579 8.64 -14.30 34.57
CA ARG A 579 9.90 -13.68 34.98
C ARG A 579 11.08 -14.35 34.23
N LEU A 580 11.87 -13.57 33.56
CA LEU A 580 13.10 -13.99 32.91
C LEU A 580 14.29 -13.29 33.56
N THR A 581 15.37 -14.04 33.85
CA THR A 581 16.62 -13.53 34.40
C THR A 581 17.85 -13.98 33.61
N ASP A 582 17.64 -14.80 32.59
CA ASP A 582 18.67 -15.32 31.68
C ASP A 582 18.06 -15.57 30.29
N ASP A 583 18.92 -15.88 29.32
CA ASP A 583 18.54 -16.23 27.96
C ASP A 583 17.41 -17.27 27.95
N ALA A 584 16.39 -17.01 27.13
CA ALA A 584 15.27 -17.93 26.98
C ALA A 584 14.75 -17.92 25.54
N VAL A 585 14.16 -19.02 25.11
CA VAL A 585 13.32 -19.11 23.94
C VAL A 585 11.94 -19.53 24.40
N LEU A 586 11.04 -18.54 24.49
CA LEU A 586 9.66 -18.76 24.90
C LEU A 586 8.86 -19.20 23.69
N THR A 587 8.29 -20.40 23.74
CA THR A 587 7.29 -20.86 22.79
C THR A 587 5.94 -20.96 23.48
N ALA A 588 4.87 -20.63 22.75
CA ALA A 588 3.53 -20.60 23.32
C ALA A 588 2.47 -21.03 22.29
N VAL A 589 1.44 -21.72 22.76
CA VAL A 589 0.27 -22.15 21.99
C VAL A 589 -1.00 -21.81 22.75
N LEU A 590 -2.05 -21.36 22.05
CA LEU A 590 -3.38 -21.20 22.61
C LEU A 590 -4.23 -22.44 22.32
N ILE A 591 -4.89 -22.96 23.35
CA ILE A 591 -5.87 -24.05 23.25
C ILE A 591 -7.23 -23.47 23.61
N THR A 592 -8.16 -23.47 22.66
CA THR A 592 -9.53 -22.97 22.88
C THR A 592 -10.35 -23.89 23.78
N PRO A 593 -11.47 -23.43 24.34
CA PRO A 593 -12.39 -24.31 25.11
C PRO A 593 -12.94 -25.49 24.29
N GLN A 594 -12.90 -25.44 22.96
CA GLN A 594 -13.33 -26.51 22.06
C GLN A 594 -12.17 -27.45 21.68
N GLY A 595 -10.96 -27.22 22.22
CA GLY A 595 -9.79 -28.06 21.96
C GLY A 595 -9.05 -27.74 20.65
N ALA A 596 -9.38 -26.62 19.96
CA ALA A 596 -8.61 -26.19 18.81
C ALA A 596 -7.31 -25.50 19.25
N GLU A 597 -6.20 -25.83 18.61
CA GLU A 597 -4.89 -25.28 18.90
C GLU A 597 -4.50 -24.20 17.89
N SER A 598 -3.82 -23.15 18.35
CA SER A 598 -3.19 -22.16 17.47
C SER A 598 -1.89 -22.70 16.85
N GLU A 599 -1.36 -22.00 15.85
CA GLU A 599 0.06 -22.17 15.51
C GLU A 599 0.92 -21.79 16.74
N VAL A 600 2.12 -22.39 16.82
CA VAL A 600 3.09 -22.11 17.89
C VAL A 600 3.72 -20.74 17.64
N ALA A 601 3.64 -19.85 18.60
CA ALA A 601 4.40 -18.60 18.62
C ALA A 601 5.73 -18.81 19.32
N SER A 602 6.80 -18.17 18.83
CA SER A 602 8.15 -18.27 19.41
C SER A 602 8.78 -16.90 19.57
N PHE A 603 9.38 -16.67 20.77
CA PHE A 603 10.00 -15.39 21.13
C PHE A 603 11.36 -15.65 21.76
N CYS A 604 12.36 -14.87 21.32
CA CYS A 604 13.75 -15.05 21.73
C CYS A 604 14.20 -13.90 22.64
N TYR A 605 14.62 -14.22 23.85
CA TYR A 605 15.15 -13.26 24.82
C TYR A 605 16.64 -13.54 25.03
N ARG A 606 17.44 -12.47 25.01
CA ARG A 606 18.87 -12.51 25.26
C ARG A 606 19.23 -11.46 26.29
N PHE A 607 20.13 -11.78 27.20
CA PHE A 607 20.67 -10.83 28.17
C PHE A 607 22.08 -10.43 27.77
N ALA A 608 22.34 -9.13 27.67
CA ALA A 608 23.58 -8.62 27.14
C ALA A 608 24.08 -7.38 27.87
N ARG A 609 25.37 -7.19 27.84
CA ARG A 609 26.04 -5.96 28.29
C ARG A 609 25.62 -4.78 27.43
N LYS A 610 25.28 -3.63 28.04
CA LYS A 610 24.80 -2.41 27.32
C LYS A 610 25.75 -1.22 27.47
N ASP A 611 26.74 -1.30 28.37
CA ASP A 611 27.72 -0.25 28.67
C ASP A 611 28.89 -0.19 27.68
N LEU A 612 28.62 -0.46 26.40
CA LEU A 612 29.61 -0.47 25.33
C LEU A 612 29.64 0.88 24.60
N LYS A 613 30.84 1.38 24.32
CA LYS A 613 31.05 2.50 23.39
C LYS A 613 31.36 1.95 22.01
N LEU A 614 30.40 2.06 21.10
CA LEU A 614 30.59 1.61 19.73
C LEU A 614 31.07 2.73 18.80
N THR A 615 32.00 2.39 17.91
CA THR A 615 32.46 3.24 16.83
C THR A 615 32.52 2.44 15.53
N SER A 616 32.22 3.07 14.40
CA SER A 616 32.30 2.47 13.07
C SER A 616 32.87 3.46 12.07
N PRO A 617 33.87 3.08 11.27
CA PRO A 617 34.29 3.85 10.11
C PRO A 617 33.32 3.69 8.93
N THR A 618 32.45 2.67 8.97
CA THR A 618 31.45 2.40 7.95
C THR A 618 30.17 3.12 8.29
N GLU A 619 29.63 3.85 7.34
CA GLU A 619 28.29 4.41 7.45
C GLU A 619 27.29 3.24 7.40
N LEU A 620 26.56 3.06 8.48
CA LEU A 620 25.50 2.07 8.60
C LEU A 620 24.21 2.75 8.15
N ASP A 621 24.02 2.74 6.84
CA ASP A 621 22.81 3.24 6.23
C ASP A 621 21.64 2.29 6.48
N HIS A 622 20.49 2.86 6.40
CA HIS A 622 19.23 2.14 6.47
C HIS A 622 18.46 2.50 5.19
N ARG A 623 18.16 1.51 4.40
CA ARG A 623 17.50 1.68 3.10
C ARG A 623 16.16 2.41 3.15
N GLU A 624 15.76 2.87 4.33
CA GLU A 624 14.50 3.52 4.52
C GLU A 624 14.59 5.03 4.46
N VAL A 625 13.84 5.56 3.53
CA VAL A 625 13.66 6.99 3.25
C VAL A 625 13.12 7.76 4.47
N PHE A 626 12.63 7.06 5.50
CA PHE A 626 11.88 7.68 6.59
C PHE A 626 12.59 7.76 7.96
N HIS A 627 13.70 7.07 8.16
CA HIS A 627 14.27 6.90 9.50
C HIS A 627 15.71 7.40 9.71
N GLY A 628 16.28 8.16 8.82
CA GLY A 628 17.60 8.81 9.01
C GLY A 628 18.80 7.87 9.02
N ASN A 629 19.99 8.42 9.15
CA ASN A 629 21.25 7.67 9.11
C ASN A 629 21.44 6.83 10.37
N GLY A 630 21.67 5.52 10.22
CA GLY A 630 21.92 4.60 11.32
C GLY A 630 23.28 4.86 11.97
N LEU A 631 23.30 4.92 13.30
CA LEU A 631 24.52 5.04 14.09
C LEU A 631 24.97 3.65 14.56
N ALA A 632 26.28 3.47 14.77
CA ALA A 632 26.79 2.23 15.36
C ALA A 632 26.16 1.94 16.74
N ALA A 633 25.85 2.96 17.51
CA ALA A 633 25.15 2.84 18.80
C ALA A 633 23.79 2.16 18.70
N ASP A 634 23.14 2.23 17.54
CA ASP A 634 21.83 1.57 17.32
C ASP A 634 21.93 0.03 17.38
N LEU A 635 23.12 -0.52 17.26
CA LEU A 635 23.34 -1.96 17.43
C LEU A 635 23.20 -2.44 18.88
N LEU A 636 23.13 -1.53 19.86
CA LEU A 636 22.87 -1.85 21.27
C LEU A 636 21.38 -1.81 21.65
N ARG A 637 20.50 -1.90 20.69
CA ARG A 637 19.05 -1.92 20.86
C ARG A 637 18.59 -3.00 21.85
N THR A 638 17.37 -2.82 22.34
CA THR A 638 16.70 -3.82 23.18
C THR A 638 15.79 -4.74 22.39
N ASP A 639 15.53 -4.44 21.10
CA ASP A 639 14.69 -5.24 20.20
C ASP A 639 15.54 -5.81 19.06
N ARG A 640 15.11 -6.93 18.53
CA ARG A 640 15.76 -7.59 17.40
C ARG A 640 15.04 -7.33 16.09
N GLY A 641 15.78 -7.28 14.98
CA GLY A 641 15.22 -7.28 13.64
C GLY A 641 14.41 -8.55 13.39
N THR A 642 13.24 -8.39 12.77
CA THR A 642 12.43 -9.51 12.30
C THR A 642 12.94 -10.01 10.94
N THR A 643 12.23 -10.95 10.32
CA THR A 643 12.49 -11.34 8.92
C THR A 643 12.07 -10.25 7.92
N ASP A 644 11.38 -9.21 8.39
CA ASP A 644 11.06 -8.01 7.63
C ASP A 644 12.21 -6.99 7.73
N PHE A 645 12.97 -6.81 6.65
CA PHE A 645 14.08 -5.85 6.63
C PHE A 645 13.61 -4.38 6.70
N LEU A 646 12.32 -4.13 6.58
CA LEU A 646 11.70 -2.83 6.64
C LEU A 646 11.13 -2.49 8.03
N ASP A 647 11.35 -3.32 9.03
CA ASP A 647 10.83 -3.12 10.39
C ASP A 647 11.52 -1.98 11.18
N GLY A 648 12.45 -1.26 10.54
CA GLY A 648 13.21 -0.16 11.14
C GLY A 648 14.31 -0.60 12.12
N ARG A 649 14.54 -1.89 12.29
CA ARG A 649 15.52 -2.45 13.25
C ARG A 649 16.82 -2.86 12.60
N TRP A 650 16.83 -3.02 11.29
CA TRP A 650 18.00 -3.39 10.52
C TRP A 650 18.87 -2.18 10.17
N ARG A 651 20.16 -2.38 10.17
CA ARG A 651 21.17 -1.43 9.66
C ARG A 651 21.93 -2.09 8.54
N GLY A 652 22.23 -1.38 7.49
CA GLY A 652 22.83 -1.98 6.31
C GLY A 652 23.98 -1.15 5.73
N SER A 653 24.79 -1.79 4.91
CA SER A 653 25.88 -1.13 4.21
C SER A 653 26.16 -1.79 2.86
N LEU A 654 26.57 -0.97 1.90
CA LEU A 654 27.17 -1.38 0.63
C LEU A 654 28.69 -1.61 0.75
N GLN A 655 29.25 -1.42 1.95
CA GLN A 655 30.64 -1.66 2.29
C GLN A 655 30.73 -2.79 3.32
N ASP A 656 31.94 -3.21 3.68
CA ASP A 656 32.15 -4.09 4.82
C ASP A 656 31.64 -3.41 6.09
N ILE A 657 30.88 -4.12 6.92
CA ILE A 657 30.44 -3.60 8.22
C ILE A 657 31.59 -3.76 9.20
N ASP A 658 32.05 -2.66 9.77
CA ASP A 658 33.21 -2.61 10.65
C ASP A 658 32.84 -1.86 11.93
N VAL A 659 32.76 -2.56 13.04
CA VAL A 659 32.33 -2.02 14.34
C VAL A 659 33.36 -2.34 15.41
N THR A 660 33.84 -1.32 16.13
CA THR A 660 34.71 -1.47 17.29
C THR A 660 33.95 -1.11 18.56
N ALA A 661 34.04 -1.96 19.57
CA ALA A 661 33.47 -1.78 20.90
C ALA A 661 34.59 -1.60 21.94
N GLU A 662 34.46 -0.59 22.79
CA GLU A 662 35.32 -0.31 23.95
C GLU A 662 34.47 -0.33 25.22
N PHE A 663 34.99 -0.90 26.30
CA PHE A 663 34.29 -1.01 27.58
C PHE A 663 35.28 -1.28 28.73
N GLU A 664 34.81 -1.12 29.97
CA GLU A 664 35.64 -1.53 31.15
C GLU A 664 36.00 -3.00 31.06
N PRO A 665 37.30 -3.34 31.18
CA PRO A 665 37.79 -4.71 31.03
C PRO A 665 37.06 -5.71 31.92
N GLY A 666 36.58 -6.81 31.35
CA GLY A 666 35.83 -7.84 32.06
C GLY A 666 35.87 -9.18 31.32
N VAL A 667 35.42 -10.22 31.98
CA VAL A 667 35.26 -11.54 31.36
C VAL A 667 34.08 -11.51 30.42
N ILE A 668 34.30 -11.84 29.17
CA ILE A 668 33.26 -11.97 28.15
C ILE A 668 33.16 -13.46 27.77
N GLU A 669 31.95 -14.00 27.84
CA GLU A 669 31.64 -15.37 27.40
C GLU A 669 31.55 -15.43 25.88
N SER A 670 30.71 -14.59 25.28
CA SER A 670 30.45 -14.58 23.84
C SER A 670 30.12 -13.21 23.28
N VAL A 671 30.35 -13.05 21.98
CA VAL A 671 29.95 -11.90 21.19
C VAL A 671 29.17 -12.44 20.00
N ARG A 672 27.97 -11.82 19.74
CA ARG A 672 27.09 -12.20 18.63
C ARG A 672 26.70 -10.97 17.83
N MET A 673 26.56 -11.15 16.53
CA MET A 673 26.04 -10.13 15.62
C MET A 673 25.06 -10.79 14.65
N GLY A 674 23.83 -10.26 14.60
CA GLY A 674 22.78 -10.81 13.75
C GLY A 674 22.82 -10.26 12.34
N PHE A 675 22.53 -11.12 11.36
CA PHE A 675 22.49 -10.79 9.93
C PHE A 675 21.21 -11.31 9.29
N LEU A 676 20.81 -10.64 8.21
CA LEU A 676 19.66 -11.00 7.38
C LEU A 676 20.11 -11.40 5.98
N SER A 677 19.50 -12.45 5.45
CA SER A 677 19.48 -12.75 4.03
C SER A 677 18.02 -12.64 3.54
N HIS A 678 17.81 -11.82 2.52
CA HIS A 678 16.50 -11.61 1.88
C HIS A 678 16.71 -11.50 0.37
N HIS A 679 16.60 -12.62 -0.33
CA HIS A 679 17.07 -12.77 -1.71
C HIS A 679 16.40 -11.82 -2.69
N ARG A 680 15.08 -11.69 -2.60
CA ARG A 680 14.29 -10.82 -3.52
C ARG A 680 14.69 -9.34 -3.42
N SER A 681 15.15 -8.90 -2.26
CA SER A 681 15.57 -7.52 -2.04
C SER A 681 17.06 -7.30 -2.23
N GLY A 682 17.80 -8.33 -2.65
CA GLY A 682 19.25 -8.24 -2.85
C GLY A 682 20.03 -8.06 -1.54
N VAL A 683 19.45 -8.47 -0.41
CA VAL A 683 20.13 -8.54 0.88
C VAL A 683 20.71 -9.95 1.04
N VAL A 684 22.00 -10.04 1.28
CA VAL A 684 22.69 -11.33 1.45
C VAL A 684 23.55 -11.30 2.71
N PHE A 685 23.77 -12.47 3.29
CA PHE A 685 24.73 -12.61 4.38
C PHE A 685 26.10 -12.10 3.99
N PRO A 686 26.92 -11.57 4.93
CA PRO A 686 28.32 -11.31 4.66
C PRO A 686 29.03 -12.63 4.31
N LYS A 687 30.08 -12.56 3.53
CA LYS A 687 30.87 -13.75 3.18
C LYS A 687 31.54 -14.36 4.41
N THR A 688 32.16 -13.51 5.22
CA THR A 688 32.80 -13.88 6.49
C THR A 688 32.57 -12.80 7.53
N VAL A 689 32.59 -13.21 8.79
CA VAL A 689 32.60 -12.29 9.94
C VAL A 689 33.86 -12.58 10.76
N GLU A 690 34.62 -11.54 10.99
CA GLU A 690 35.92 -11.62 11.70
C GLU A 690 35.75 -10.98 13.08
N LEU A 691 36.20 -11.65 14.14
CA LEU A 691 36.26 -11.06 15.48
C LEU A 691 37.72 -10.84 15.87
N TYR A 692 38.05 -9.64 16.28
CA TYR A 692 39.31 -9.25 16.92
C TYR A 692 39.04 -8.89 18.37
N THR A 693 39.92 -9.31 19.30
CA THR A 693 39.78 -9.05 20.73
C THR A 693 41.09 -8.52 21.31
N GLY A 694 41.03 -7.71 22.35
CA GLY A 694 42.22 -7.15 23.02
C GLY A 694 41.91 -6.54 24.38
N ALA A 695 42.98 -6.17 25.09
CA ALA A 695 42.85 -5.44 26.35
C ALA A 695 42.28 -4.02 26.15
N ASP A 696 42.58 -3.45 24.99
CA ASP A 696 42.09 -2.14 24.55
C ASP A 696 42.04 -2.10 23.01
N ARG A 697 41.62 -0.97 22.46
CA ARG A 697 41.46 -0.75 21.04
C ARG A 697 42.73 -0.86 20.21
N ASP A 698 43.87 -0.52 20.81
CA ASP A 698 45.16 -0.46 20.10
C ASP A 698 45.84 -1.83 20.06
N HIS A 699 45.39 -2.78 20.86
CA HIS A 699 45.95 -4.12 21.00
C HIS A 699 44.99 -5.23 20.54
N LEU A 700 44.24 -5.00 19.47
CA LEU A 700 43.28 -5.96 18.91
C LEU A 700 44.01 -7.04 18.05
N VAL A 701 43.75 -8.30 18.34
CA VAL A 701 44.26 -9.45 17.60
C VAL A 701 43.12 -10.29 17.07
N LEU A 702 43.25 -10.79 15.84
CA LEU A 702 42.23 -11.67 15.24
C LEU A 702 42.05 -12.94 16.14
N LYS A 703 40.83 -13.12 16.61
CA LYS A 703 40.39 -14.23 17.44
C LYS A 703 39.84 -15.39 16.63
N GLU A 704 38.93 -15.08 15.73
CA GLU A 704 38.16 -16.09 14.99
C GLU A 704 37.55 -15.48 13.72
N VAL A 705 37.32 -16.33 12.71
CA VAL A 705 36.61 -15.99 11.46
C VAL A 705 35.50 -17.01 11.25
N ILE A 706 34.26 -16.51 11.13
CA ILE A 706 33.10 -17.33 10.78
C ILE A 706 32.79 -17.12 9.31
N THR A 707 32.69 -18.22 8.55
CA THR A 707 32.16 -18.19 7.19
C THR A 707 30.65 -18.33 7.26
N MET A 708 29.93 -17.34 6.73
CA MET A 708 28.47 -17.37 6.66
C MET A 708 28.03 -18.29 5.52
N PRO A 709 26.80 -18.83 5.58
CA PRO A 709 26.26 -19.65 4.51
C PRO A 709 26.24 -18.90 3.18
N ASP A 710 26.69 -19.58 2.13
CA ASP A 710 26.67 -19.09 0.76
C ASP A 710 25.67 -19.93 -0.05
N GLY A 711 24.44 -19.49 -0.10
CA GLY A 711 23.36 -20.17 -0.80
C GLY A 711 21.99 -19.71 -0.30
N PRO A 712 20.92 -20.04 -1.05
CA PRO A 712 19.59 -19.65 -0.66
C PRO A 712 19.08 -20.35 0.61
N GLY A 713 19.76 -21.42 1.07
CA GLY A 713 19.25 -22.27 2.12
C GLY A 713 17.89 -22.88 1.75
N ASP A 714 17.15 -23.34 2.75
CA ASP A 714 15.78 -23.83 2.58
C ASP A 714 14.72 -22.71 2.64
N ARG A 715 15.16 -21.47 2.88
CA ARG A 715 14.28 -20.31 3.07
C ARG A 715 14.77 -19.11 2.27
N GLU A 716 13.84 -18.42 1.65
CA GLU A 716 14.11 -17.18 0.91
C GLU A 716 14.53 -16.02 1.83
N ILE A 717 14.00 -16.02 3.07
CA ILE A 717 14.41 -15.10 4.11
C ILE A 717 14.96 -15.90 5.30
N GLU A 718 16.15 -15.54 5.73
CA GLU A 718 16.79 -16.15 6.89
C GLU A 718 17.46 -15.08 7.74
N ARG A 719 17.25 -15.17 9.07
CA ARG A 719 18.02 -14.41 10.07
C ARG A 719 19.01 -15.37 10.72
N ARG A 720 20.28 -14.98 10.77
CA ARG A 720 21.33 -15.80 11.38
C ARG A 720 22.33 -14.96 12.15
N ASP A 721 22.74 -15.46 13.33
CA ASP A 721 23.76 -14.84 14.14
C ASP A 721 25.14 -15.43 13.81
N ALA A 722 26.17 -14.57 13.67
CA ALA A 722 27.55 -14.97 13.83
C ALA A 722 27.88 -14.98 15.34
N VAL A 723 28.22 -16.13 15.89
CA VAL A 723 28.41 -16.34 17.34
C VAL A 723 29.85 -16.73 17.63
N PHE A 724 30.54 -15.89 18.39
CA PHE A 724 31.93 -16.05 18.75
C PHE A 724 32.07 -16.38 20.23
N GLY A 725 32.76 -17.47 20.57
CA GLY A 725 33.18 -17.76 21.93
C GLY A 725 34.44 -16.97 22.29
N VAL A 726 34.34 -16.07 23.25
CA VAL A 726 35.48 -15.26 23.71
C VAL A 726 36.16 -15.97 24.89
N ASN A 727 35.38 -16.30 25.93
CA ASN A 727 35.79 -17.00 27.14
C ASN A 727 37.08 -16.42 27.76
N GLY A 728 37.17 -15.08 27.86
CA GLY A 728 38.36 -14.42 28.36
C GLY A 728 38.12 -12.97 28.76
N GLN A 729 39.11 -12.42 29.46
CA GLN A 729 39.10 -11.02 29.88
C GLN A 729 39.57 -10.14 28.74
N ILE A 730 38.72 -9.20 28.32
CA ILE A 730 38.99 -8.19 27.27
C ILE A 730 38.41 -6.83 27.66
N GLY A 731 38.96 -5.75 27.06
CA GLY A 731 38.47 -4.38 27.23
C GLY A 731 38.00 -3.76 25.89
N ALA A 732 38.32 -4.45 24.77
CA ALA A 732 37.83 -4.04 23.47
C ALA A 732 37.72 -5.26 22.52
N PHE A 733 36.83 -5.10 21.53
CA PHE A 733 36.79 -6.00 20.39
C PHE A 733 36.38 -5.21 19.11
N ARG A 734 36.65 -5.81 17.95
CA ARG A 734 36.25 -5.32 16.64
C ARG A 734 35.63 -6.45 15.86
N ILE A 735 34.46 -6.20 15.26
CA ILE A 735 33.83 -7.13 14.32
C ILE A 735 33.90 -6.51 12.93
N VAL A 736 34.34 -7.33 11.95
CA VAL A 736 34.36 -6.97 10.54
C VAL A 736 33.56 -7.99 9.76
N ALA A 737 32.40 -7.60 9.24
CA ALA A 737 31.61 -8.45 8.35
C ALA A 737 31.98 -8.12 6.89
N ARG A 738 32.65 -9.07 6.23
CA ARG A 738 33.10 -8.91 4.85
C ARG A 738 31.99 -9.26 3.88
N ARG A 739 31.54 -8.29 3.09
CA ARG A 739 30.54 -8.51 2.06
C ARG A 739 31.07 -9.33 0.89
N HIS A 740 30.18 -9.87 0.09
CA HIS A 740 30.54 -10.37 -1.24
C HIS A 740 30.96 -9.20 -2.15
N LYS A 741 31.95 -9.39 -3.03
CA LYS A 741 32.37 -8.37 -3.99
C LYS A 741 31.35 -8.19 -5.12
N LEU A 742 30.73 -9.28 -5.51
CA LEU A 742 29.67 -9.37 -6.49
C LEU A 742 28.52 -10.16 -5.88
N MET A 743 27.31 -9.85 -6.30
CA MET A 743 26.13 -10.61 -5.90
C MET A 743 26.31 -12.08 -6.26
N PRO A 744 26.08 -13.04 -5.34
CA PRO A 744 26.29 -14.47 -5.58
C PRO A 744 25.51 -15.01 -6.79
N GLN A 745 26.01 -16.08 -7.42
CA GLN A 745 25.42 -16.64 -8.65
C GLN A 745 24.03 -17.23 -8.46
N TRP A 746 23.67 -17.62 -7.25
CA TRP A 746 22.35 -18.12 -6.89
C TRP A 746 21.31 -17.00 -6.66
N CYS A 747 21.75 -15.74 -6.49
CA CYS A 747 20.85 -14.61 -6.27
C CYS A 747 20.25 -14.10 -7.59
N ILE A 748 19.04 -13.58 -7.56
CA ILE A 748 18.37 -12.99 -8.73
C ILE A 748 19.16 -11.81 -9.32
N TYR A 749 19.94 -11.08 -8.50
CA TYR A 749 20.81 -9.98 -8.92
C TYR A 749 22.26 -10.42 -9.21
N ARG A 750 22.48 -11.69 -9.53
CA ARG A 750 23.79 -12.31 -9.75
C ARG A 750 24.76 -11.44 -10.56
N GLY A 751 26.00 -11.40 -10.11
CA GLY A 751 27.08 -10.72 -10.82
C GLY A 751 27.08 -9.19 -10.74
N THR A 752 26.09 -8.57 -10.10
CA THR A 752 26.10 -7.12 -9.88
C THR A 752 27.06 -6.74 -8.76
N PRO A 753 27.71 -5.55 -8.80
CA PRO A 753 28.62 -5.09 -7.74
C PRO A 753 27.88 -4.50 -6.53
N THR A 754 26.58 -4.25 -6.65
CA THR A 754 25.77 -3.71 -5.56
C THR A 754 25.33 -4.83 -4.64
N VAL A 755 26.12 -5.06 -3.59
CA VAL A 755 25.85 -6.08 -2.57
C VAL A 755 25.56 -5.41 -1.25
N PHE A 756 24.36 -5.60 -0.75
CA PHE A 756 23.88 -5.00 0.48
C PHE A 756 23.85 -6.04 1.61
N THR A 757 24.49 -5.72 2.74
CA THR A 757 24.53 -6.56 3.94
C THR A 757 23.84 -5.83 5.08
N MET A 758 22.97 -6.53 5.82
CA MET A 758 22.22 -5.95 6.94
C MET A 758 22.52 -6.67 8.25
N THR A 759 22.60 -5.89 9.33
CA THR A 759 22.74 -6.35 10.72
C THR A 759 21.70 -5.67 11.61
N ASP A 760 21.21 -6.38 12.64
CA ASP A 760 20.19 -5.84 13.57
C ASP A 760 20.79 -5.39 14.90
N CYS A 761 21.55 -6.25 15.56
CA CYS A 761 22.06 -5.97 16.89
C CYS A 761 23.37 -6.69 17.20
N LEU A 762 24.05 -6.12 18.18
CA LEU A 762 25.23 -6.66 18.81
C LEU A 762 24.89 -7.15 20.22
N ILE A 763 25.15 -8.43 20.50
CA ILE A 763 24.85 -9.07 21.79
C ILE A 763 26.17 -9.51 22.41
N VAL A 764 26.54 -8.93 23.55
CA VAL A 764 27.75 -9.24 24.30
C VAL A 764 27.37 -9.84 25.62
N ARG A 765 27.63 -11.14 25.78
CA ARG A 765 27.34 -11.87 27.02
C ARG A 765 28.55 -11.82 27.94
N PRO A 766 28.41 -11.28 29.16
CA PRO A 766 29.45 -11.39 30.18
C PRO A 766 29.63 -12.86 30.62
N GLY A 767 30.88 -13.22 30.99
CA GLY A 767 31.20 -14.49 31.62
C GLY A 767 31.31 -14.35 33.11
N GLU A 768 31.26 -15.48 33.81
CA GLU A 768 31.54 -15.50 35.26
C GLU A 768 33.03 -15.30 35.50
N GLU A 769 33.38 -14.41 36.44
CA GLU A 769 34.75 -14.39 36.96
C GLU A 769 35.00 -15.72 37.69
N LYS A 770 35.94 -16.53 37.16
CA LYS A 770 36.37 -17.71 37.90
C LYS A 770 37.01 -17.24 39.20
N ALA A 771 36.32 -17.50 40.32
CA ALA A 771 36.81 -17.23 41.65
C ALA A 771 38.16 -17.92 41.97
#